data_4a4f3655c1b0e5df23ac1efd10404e56
#
_entry.id   4a4f3655c1b0e5df23ac1efd10404e56
#
_cell.length_a   1.000
_cell.length_b   1.000
_cell.length_c   1.000
_cell.angle_alpha   90.00
_cell.angle_beta   90.00
_cell.angle_gamma   90.00
#
_symmetry.space_group_name_H-M   'P 1'
#
loop_
_entity.id
_entity.type
_entity.pdbx_description
1 polymer ?
#
loop_
_entity_poly.entity_id
_entity_poly.type
_entity_poly.pdbx_seq_one_letter_code
_entity_poly.pdbx_strand_id
1 'polypeptide(L)'
;MRTSRPSIIALLLCCTIYVHAQQVSKRTNPFQNETTYVNPVLPGDHPDPTLLRVGDDFYHCGSSFHFNPYLPIYHSKDLVHWRIISRVLPAARAGFVADRPSGGIWQGAITYFYGSYWIYFSSNGQWFCKANTPYGPWTDPVQVKTNEVTGPLGYDNSIFIDDDGKPYMVIKNGQKVNRIQALGKDGQLTDTVINLDWINQNLQYSWAEGPVMCKRNGWYFYFPAGDVSGGQYVLRSRELTADSTKWERLGEFFKPVTDPLTGFRRPNHISAPLQLNDGSWWTIGQSYEKYDGDDWSGSGRQTALYPVIWEGDRPWGMAPTTAPIPKPNLPKAGIPWRSVQSDYFDTPSLALNWHFLNRKAAVSYSLTERKGWIRLKGDTSRAHVVQKQTDHFYSVITKLDFEATDSLERAGLYLTNGNQKTTIRLYSGYENGKTFSLRSDSVIHTIANTSGNLCWLKLERNGHSITGYYSNNGSQWIKIGEPVSAVSMDKTQPNYNSWVGTSVGLFAEKKAADFDLFQCKDGYSFIPSYSYNNYYGIHTIADTDNKWITTTTNNGGWLMFSGVELGKKAPREVEIVYAGDSASKIEIWSDDMRTGKMLTSFVLPASRKNNWEILKKKIIPVTGQHDVYLRIRPGKAAAIKIKSIRFIH
;
A
#
# COMPACT_ATOMS: atom_id res chain seq x y z
N MET A 1 -70.68 30.78 -0.46
CA MET A 1 -69.38 31.48 -0.58
C MET A 1 -68.31 30.57 -0.02
N ARG A 2 -67.48 30.03 -0.89
CA ARG A 2 -66.34 29.14 -0.55
C ARG A 2 -65.10 30.01 -0.33
N THR A 3 -64.47 29.95 0.82
CA THR A 3 -63.15 30.52 1.03
C THR A 3 -62.14 29.38 1.17
N SER A 4 -61.26 29.33 0.21
CA SER A 4 -60.12 28.40 0.08
C SER A 4 -59.01 28.74 1.12
N ARG A 5 -58.54 27.72 1.79
CA ARG A 5 -57.22 27.78 2.49
C ARG A 5 -56.17 27.17 1.60
N PRO A 6 -55.10 27.86 1.31
CA PRO A 6 -53.85 27.21 0.91
C PRO A 6 -52.71 27.50 1.91
N SER A 7 -51.75 26.59 1.92
CA SER A 7 -50.34 26.83 2.28
C SER A 7 -49.91 26.65 3.74
N ILE A 8 -49.92 25.40 4.24
CA ILE A 8 -49.08 25.02 5.39
C ILE A 8 -48.04 23.94 4.97
N ILE A 9 -48.25 23.27 3.84
CA ILE A 9 -47.36 22.15 3.39
C ILE A 9 -46.04 22.65 2.79
N ALA A 10 -46.00 23.84 2.20
CA ALA A 10 -44.78 24.37 1.57
C ALA A 10 -43.70 24.83 2.57
N LEU A 11 -44.09 25.25 3.79
CA LEU A 11 -43.13 25.72 4.79
C LEU A 11 -42.37 24.56 5.51
N LEU A 12 -43.03 23.42 5.66
CA LEU A 12 -42.40 22.24 6.29
C LEU A 12 -41.37 21.55 5.37
N LEU A 13 -41.58 21.57 4.05
CA LEU A 13 -40.59 21.02 3.10
C LEU A 13 -39.32 21.89 3.00
N CYS A 14 -39.46 23.22 3.07
CA CYS A 14 -38.30 24.12 3.08
C CYS A 14 -37.47 23.99 4.36
N CYS A 15 -38.09 23.78 5.53
CA CYS A 15 -37.36 23.59 6.77
C CYS A 15 -36.60 22.26 6.84
N THR A 16 -37.15 21.19 6.26
CA THR A 16 -36.44 19.88 6.22
C THR A 16 -35.26 19.88 5.25
N ILE A 17 -35.38 20.58 4.13
CA ILE A 17 -34.26 20.73 3.17
C ILE A 17 -33.15 21.61 3.78
N TYR A 18 -33.51 22.68 4.51
CA TYR A 18 -32.54 23.58 5.15
C TYR A 18 -31.80 22.90 6.31
N VAL A 19 -32.48 22.07 7.11
CA VAL A 19 -31.85 21.30 8.20
C VAL A 19 -30.95 20.19 7.62
N HIS A 20 -31.33 19.56 6.52
CA HIS A 20 -30.49 18.56 5.85
C HIS A 20 -29.24 19.21 5.21
N ALA A 21 -29.41 20.38 4.57
CA ALA A 21 -28.29 21.13 4.00
C ALA A 21 -27.32 21.64 5.08
N GLN A 22 -27.83 22.10 6.24
CA GLN A 22 -26.96 22.50 7.35
C GLN A 22 -26.25 21.32 8.04
N GLN A 23 -26.86 20.14 8.13
CA GLN A 23 -26.18 18.93 8.63
C GLN A 23 -25.13 18.41 7.64
N VAL A 24 -25.37 18.50 6.34
CA VAL A 24 -24.41 18.14 5.30
C VAL A 24 -23.24 19.15 5.31
N SER A 25 -23.49 20.46 5.45
CA SER A 25 -22.42 21.48 5.47
C SER A 25 -21.50 21.41 6.70
N LYS A 26 -22.00 20.94 7.86
CA LYS A 26 -21.16 20.70 9.05
C LYS A 26 -20.27 19.45 8.97
N ARG A 27 -20.60 18.50 8.10
CA ARG A 27 -19.83 17.25 7.92
C ARG A 27 -18.69 17.35 6.90
N THR A 28 -18.63 18.39 6.10
CA THR A 28 -17.80 18.46 4.89
C THR A 28 -16.77 19.59 4.86
N ASN A 29 -16.39 20.18 6.01
CA ASN A 29 -15.30 21.14 6.00
C ASN A 29 -13.95 20.41 5.87
N PRO A 30 -13.33 20.40 4.68
CA PRO A 30 -12.12 19.62 4.41
C PRO A 30 -10.91 20.12 5.19
N PHE A 31 -10.94 21.35 5.72
CA PHE A 31 -9.86 21.89 6.58
C PHE A 31 -9.93 21.39 8.03
N GLN A 32 -11.00 20.75 8.43
CA GLN A 32 -11.21 20.26 9.80
C GLN A 32 -11.42 18.75 9.89
N ASN A 33 -11.74 18.12 8.77
CA ASN A 33 -12.09 16.70 8.70
C ASN A 33 -11.35 16.04 7.53
N GLU A 34 -10.98 14.81 7.71
CA GLU A 34 -10.45 13.98 6.65
C GLU A 34 -11.57 13.53 5.70
N THR A 35 -11.96 14.40 4.76
CA THR A 35 -13.00 14.13 3.74
C THR A 35 -12.42 13.71 2.41
N THR A 36 -11.10 13.71 2.30
CA THR A 36 -10.33 13.36 1.11
C THR A 36 -9.30 12.28 1.41
N TYR A 37 -8.83 11.62 0.38
CA TYR A 37 -7.68 10.73 0.42
C TYR A 37 -6.71 11.07 -0.71
N VAL A 38 -5.48 10.59 -0.58
CA VAL A 38 -4.44 10.65 -1.60
C VAL A 38 -4.03 9.22 -1.96
N ASN A 39 -3.89 8.94 -3.25
CA ASN A 39 -3.36 7.65 -3.69
C ASN A 39 -1.85 7.52 -3.40
N PRO A 40 -1.35 6.28 -3.15
CA PRO A 40 -2.08 5.01 -3.12
C PRO A 40 -2.83 4.78 -1.80
N VAL A 41 -3.98 4.10 -1.84
CA VAL A 41 -4.73 3.71 -0.63
C VAL A 41 -4.12 2.49 0.06
N LEU A 42 -3.42 1.64 -0.68
CA LEU A 42 -2.61 0.54 -0.14
C LEU A 42 -1.21 0.62 -0.75
N PRO A 43 -0.29 1.35 -0.09
CA PRO A 43 1.08 1.52 -0.58
C PRO A 43 1.94 0.30 -0.34
N GLY A 44 3.05 0.25 -1.08
CA GLY A 44 3.91 -0.90 -1.19
C GLY A 44 3.48 -1.80 -2.36
N ASP A 45 4.21 -2.89 -2.56
CA ASP A 45 4.03 -3.77 -3.71
C ASP A 45 2.77 -4.64 -3.58
N HIS A 46 1.65 -4.16 -4.09
CA HIS A 46 0.34 -4.83 -4.11
C HIS A 46 -0.22 -4.90 -5.53
N PRO A 47 0.43 -5.66 -6.42
CA PRO A 47 0.08 -5.69 -7.84
C PRO A 47 -1.16 -6.53 -8.15
N ASP A 48 -1.69 -6.31 -9.36
CA ASP A 48 -2.79 -7.07 -9.96
C ASP A 48 -4.04 -7.13 -9.05
N PRO A 49 -4.56 -5.96 -8.61
CA PRO A 49 -5.56 -5.89 -7.56
C PRO A 49 -6.92 -6.42 -8.02
N THR A 50 -7.56 -7.21 -7.17
CA THR A 50 -8.95 -7.59 -7.29
C THR A 50 -9.75 -7.05 -6.12
N LEU A 51 -10.99 -6.67 -6.36
CA LEU A 51 -11.89 -6.07 -5.38
C LEU A 51 -13.21 -6.84 -5.34
N LEU A 52 -13.57 -7.28 -4.15
CA LEU A 52 -14.84 -7.94 -3.85
C LEU A 52 -15.61 -7.12 -2.82
N ARG A 53 -16.91 -6.93 -3.06
CA ARG A 53 -17.86 -6.41 -2.07
C ARG A 53 -18.81 -7.51 -1.62
N VAL A 54 -18.95 -7.70 -0.30
CA VAL A 54 -19.97 -8.57 0.31
C VAL A 54 -20.67 -7.78 1.41
N GLY A 55 -21.90 -7.37 1.16
CA GLY A 55 -22.61 -6.45 2.05
C GLY A 55 -21.91 -5.09 2.15
N ASP A 56 -21.51 -4.71 3.36
CA ASP A 56 -20.80 -3.46 3.66
C ASP A 56 -19.29 -3.67 3.81
N ASP A 57 -18.79 -4.84 3.45
CA ASP A 57 -17.38 -5.19 3.55
C ASP A 57 -16.74 -5.25 2.16
N PHE A 58 -15.51 -4.76 2.09
CA PHE A 58 -14.69 -4.80 0.88
C PHE A 58 -13.44 -5.65 1.14
N TYR A 59 -13.13 -6.49 0.19
CA TYR A 59 -11.98 -7.39 0.25
C TYR A 59 -11.11 -7.19 -0.98
N HIS A 60 -9.81 -7.21 -0.77
CA HIS A 60 -8.81 -7.09 -1.83
C HIS A 60 -7.79 -8.21 -1.71
N CYS A 61 -7.36 -8.73 -2.83
CA CYS A 61 -6.20 -9.57 -3.00
C CYS A 61 -5.50 -9.23 -4.31
N GLY A 62 -4.27 -9.68 -4.48
CA GLY A 62 -3.46 -9.50 -5.68
C GLY A 62 -2.33 -10.49 -5.75
N SER A 63 -1.41 -10.32 -6.69
CA SER A 63 -0.22 -11.17 -6.84
C SER A 63 0.66 -11.13 -5.61
N SER A 64 1.07 -12.29 -5.15
CA SER A 64 2.06 -12.44 -4.07
C SER A 64 3.47 -12.66 -4.59
N PHE A 65 3.61 -13.09 -5.84
CA PHE A 65 4.88 -13.48 -6.45
C PHE A 65 5.68 -14.44 -5.55
N HIS A 66 6.93 -14.11 -5.27
CA HIS A 66 7.85 -14.87 -4.43
C HIS A 66 7.72 -14.55 -2.92
N PHE A 67 6.80 -13.68 -2.51
CA PHE A 67 6.57 -13.34 -1.10
C PHE A 67 5.60 -14.34 -0.47
N ASN A 68 6.07 -15.15 0.46
CA ASN A 68 5.23 -16.06 1.25
C ASN A 68 5.18 -15.64 2.74
N PRO A 69 4.09 -15.96 3.48
CA PRO A 69 2.86 -16.65 3.07
C PRO A 69 2.12 -15.92 1.95
N TYR A 70 1.42 -16.69 1.10
CA TYR A 70 0.87 -16.17 -0.15
C TYR A 70 -0.56 -15.67 -0.02
N LEU A 71 -0.96 -14.85 -1.00
CA LEU A 71 -2.33 -14.38 -1.20
C LEU A 71 -2.89 -13.71 0.06
N PRO A 72 -2.36 -12.54 0.45
CA PRO A 72 -2.88 -11.77 1.56
C PRO A 72 -4.28 -11.26 1.23
N ILE A 73 -5.23 -11.46 2.14
CA ILE A 73 -6.56 -10.84 2.06
C ILE A 73 -6.54 -9.57 2.87
N TYR A 74 -6.86 -8.48 2.21
CA TYR A 74 -7.07 -7.17 2.83
C TYR A 74 -8.56 -6.91 2.97
N HIS A 75 -8.94 -6.24 4.04
CA HIS A 75 -10.31 -5.85 4.36
C HIS A 75 -10.42 -4.35 4.57
N SER A 76 -11.48 -3.76 4.05
CA SER A 76 -11.85 -2.37 4.22
C SER A 76 -13.35 -2.21 4.46
N LYS A 77 -13.75 -1.11 5.09
CA LYS A 77 -15.14 -0.65 5.21
C LYS A 77 -15.42 0.59 4.35
N ASP A 78 -14.37 1.27 3.86
CA ASP A 78 -14.50 2.56 3.17
C ASP A 78 -13.67 2.66 1.88
N LEU A 79 -13.04 1.57 1.43
CA LEU A 79 -12.15 1.49 0.27
C LEU A 79 -10.83 2.27 0.40
N VAL A 80 -10.68 3.08 1.45
CA VAL A 80 -9.50 3.94 1.67
C VAL A 80 -8.56 3.33 2.72
N HIS A 81 -9.13 2.79 3.80
CA HIS A 81 -8.38 2.21 4.92
C HIS A 81 -8.43 0.68 4.84
N TRP A 82 -7.26 0.05 4.80
CA TRP A 82 -7.13 -1.38 4.59
C TRP A 82 -6.32 -2.05 5.70
N ARG A 83 -6.76 -3.23 6.13
CA ARG A 83 -6.00 -4.10 7.02
C ARG A 83 -5.90 -5.50 6.46
N ILE A 84 -4.77 -6.16 6.67
CA ILE A 84 -4.62 -7.57 6.35
C ILE A 84 -5.38 -8.42 7.39
N ILE A 85 -6.16 -9.40 6.93
CA ILE A 85 -6.99 -10.23 7.80
C ILE A 85 -6.66 -11.72 7.72
N SER A 86 -6.09 -12.18 6.61
CA SER A 86 -5.69 -13.58 6.46
C SER A 86 -4.65 -13.76 5.35
N ARG A 87 -4.10 -14.97 5.29
CA ARG A 87 -3.28 -15.50 4.20
C ARG A 87 -3.91 -16.79 3.70
N VAL A 88 -4.15 -16.90 2.41
CA VAL A 88 -4.82 -18.08 1.83
C VAL A 88 -3.92 -19.31 1.91
N LEU A 89 -2.64 -19.13 1.61
CA LEU A 89 -1.64 -20.19 1.72
C LEU A 89 -0.63 -19.79 2.81
N PRO A 90 -0.80 -20.31 4.04
CA PRO A 90 -0.04 -19.83 5.20
C PRO A 90 1.41 -20.28 5.25
N ALA A 91 1.83 -21.20 4.39
CA ALA A 91 3.21 -21.67 4.28
C ALA A 91 3.63 -21.80 2.83
N ALA A 92 4.94 -21.73 2.58
CA ALA A 92 5.50 -22.06 1.27
C ALA A 92 5.22 -23.53 0.96
N ARG A 93 4.56 -23.79 -0.18
CA ARG A 93 4.28 -25.16 -0.65
C ARG A 93 5.17 -25.48 -1.85
N ALA A 94 5.67 -26.70 -1.90
CA ALA A 94 6.38 -27.21 -3.06
C ALA A 94 5.50 -27.03 -4.31
N GLY A 95 6.10 -26.54 -5.41
CA GLY A 95 5.39 -26.23 -6.65
C GLY A 95 4.96 -24.76 -6.79
N PHE A 96 4.85 -23.99 -5.71
CA PHE A 96 4.51 -22.57 -5.76
C PHE A 96 5.72 -21.66 -5.46
N VAL A 97 6.80 -22.22 -4.98
CA VAL A 97 8.04 -21.48 -4.63
C VAL A 97 8.76 -21.02 -5.89
N ALA A 98 9.23 -19.79 -5.90
CA ALA A 98 10.11 -19.26 -6.94
C ALA A 98 11.39 -18.68 -6.35
N ASP A 99 12.50 -18.87 -7.06
CA ASP A 99 13.84 -18.42 -6.64
C ASP A 99 14.22 -17.05 -7.24
N ARG A 100 13.27 -16.35 -7.84
CA ARG A 100 13.49 -15.05 -8.50
C ARG A 100 12.39 -14.06 -8.17
N PRO A 101 12.67 -12.76 -8.18
CA PRO A 101 11.65 -11.73 -8.14
C PRO A 101 10.59 -11.94 -9.22
N SER A 102 9.34 -11.62 -8.91
CA SER A 102 8.15 -11.83 -9.77
C SER A 102 7.82 -13.27 -10.18
N GLY A 103 8.55 -14.27 -9.72
CA GLY A 103 8.13 -15.67 -9.86
C GLY A 103 7.13 -16.08 -8.76
N GLY A 104 6.60 -17.30 -8.78
CA GLY A 104 5.73 -17.85 -7.75
C GLY A 104 4.23 -17.70 -8.06
N ILE A 105 3.47 -17.03 -7.20
CA ILE A 105 2.02 -16.91 -7.32
C ILE A 105 1.61 -15.57 -7.92
N TRP A 106 0.94 -15.63 -9.05
CA TRP A 106 0.42 -14.48 -9.80
C TRP A 106 -1.08 -14.37 -9.62
N GLN A 107 -1.58 -13.13 -9.61
CA GLN A 107 -2.96 -12.78 -9.36
C GLN A 107 -3.47 -13.27 -7.98
N GLY A 108 -4.67 -12.99 -7.67
CA GLY A 108 -5.41 -13.41 -6.48
C GLY A 108 -6.83 -12.91 -6.66
N ALA A 109 -7.57 -13.53 -7.62
CA ALA A 109 -8.94 -13.14 -7.93
C ALA A 109 -9.87 -13.59 -6.81
N ILE A 110 -10.10 -12.71 -5.82
CA ILE A 110 -11.06 -12.95 -4.76
C ILE A 110 -12.48 -12.72 -5.26
N THR A 111 -13.38 -13.67 -4.98
CA THR A 111 -14.78 -13.61 -5.38
C THR A 111 -15.68 -14.34 -4.38
N TYR A 112 -17.01 -14.13 -4.49
CA TYR A 112 -17.99 -14.80 -3.65
C TYR A 112 -19.15 -15.28 -4.50
N PHE A 113 -19.36 -16.59 -4.57
CA PHE A 113 -20.50 -17.22 -5.23
C PHE A 113 -20.83 -18.57 -4.59
N TYR A 114 -22.07 -19.02 -4.80
CA TYR A 114 -22.61 -20.25 -4.23
C TYR A 114 -22.36 -20.39 -2.71
N GLY A 115 -22.42 -19.25 -1.97
CA GLY A 115 -22.30 -19.24 -0.51
C GLY A 115 -20.89 -19.38 0.04
N SER A 116 -19.86 -19.31 -0.80
CA SER A 116 -18.45 -19.43 -0.40
C SER A 116 -17.59 -18.31 -0.97
N TYR A 117 -16.51 -17.97 -0.25
CA TYR A 117 -15.41 -17.17 -0.77
C TYR A 117 -14.47 -18.07 -1.58
N TRP A 118 -14.03 -17.58 -2.73
CA TRP A 118 -13.11 -18.25 -3.62
C TRP A 118 -11.94 -17.33 -3.93
N ILE A 119 -10.76 -17.92 -4.12
CA ILE A 119 -9.61 -17.23 -4.68
C ILE A 119 -9.06 -18.09 -5.81
N TYR A 120 -9.03 -17.50 -7.01
CA TYR A 120 -8.36 -18.08 -8.17
C TYR A 120 -7.00 -17.43 -8.35
N PHE A 121 -5.97 -18.22 -8.64
CA PHE A 121 -4.60 -17.73 -8.81
C PHE A 121 -3.82 -18.59 -9.79
N SER A 122 -2.74 -18.03 -10.35
CA SER A 122 -1.90 -18.70 -11.35
C SER A 122 -0.53 -19.04 -10.77
N SER A 123 -0.09 -20.28 -10.94
CA SER A 123 1.27 -20.75 -10.71
C SER A 123 1.46 -22.07 -11.46
N ASN A 124 2.17 -22.04 -12.60
CA ASN A 124 2.27 -23.21 -13.49
C ASN A 124 0.90 -23.88 -13.73
N GLY A 125 -0.10 -23.07 -14.11
CA GLY A 125 -1.50 -23.45 -14.24
C GLY A 125 -2.41 -22.57 -13.38
N GLN A 126 -3.71 -22.77 -13.51
CA GLN A 126 -4.72 -22.07 -12.74
C GLN A 126 -5.18 -22.92 -11.55
N TRP A 127 -5.29 -22.30 -10.39
CA TRP A 127 -5.66 -22.94 -9.13
C TRP A 127 -6.74 -22.15 -8.42
N PHE A 128 -7.42 -22.77 -7.48
CA PHE A 128 -8.31 -22.09 -6.55
C PHE A 128 -8.23 -22.69 -5.13
N CYS A 129 -8.57 -21.84 -4.16
CA CYS A 129 -8.93 -22.22 -2.79
C CYS A 129 -10.31 -21.64 -2.47
N LYS A 130 -11.04 -22.24 -1.53
CA LYS A 130 -12.32 -21.72 -1.04
C LYS A 130 -12.39 -21.72 0.48
N ALA A 131 -13.26 -20.87 1.03
CA ALA A 131 -13.54 -20.78 2.46
C ALA A 131 -14.98 -20.30 2.70
N ASN A 132 -15.51 -20.58 3.89
CA ASN A 132 -16.83 -20.07 4.30
C ASN A 132 -16.75 -18.60 4.77
N THR A 133 -15.58 -18.15 5.16
CA THR A 133 -15.31 -16.77 5.59
C THR A 133 -14.04 -16.25 4.97
N PRO A 134 -13.85 -14.92 4.82
CA PRO A 134 -12.61 -14.35 4.26
C PRO A 134 -11.40 -14.51 5.19
N TYR A 135 -11.64 -14.90 6.44
CA TYR A 135 -10.60 -15.23 7.42
C TYR A 135 -10.05 -16.66 7.25
N GLY A 136 -10.74 -17.49 6.48
CA GLY A 136 -10.47 -18.92 6.38
C GLY A 136 -11.26 -19.77 7.41
N PRO A 137 -10.85 -21.02 7.70
CA PRO A 137 -9.73 -21.68 7.04
C PRO A 137 -9.99 -21.90 5.55
N TRP A 138 -8.95 -21.68 4.74
CA TRP A 138 -8.99 -21.92 3.31
C TRP A 138 -8.67 -23.38 2.99
N THR A 139 -9.33 -23.94 1.99
CA THR A 139 -9.02 -25.29 1.52
C THR A 139 -7.61 -25.39 0.95
N ASP A 140 -7.11 -26.60 0.80
CA ASP A 140 -5.95 -26.85 -0.02
C ASP A 140 -6.19 -26.39 -1.46
N PRO A 141 -5.13 -25.97 -2.19
CA PRO A 141 -5.25 -25.56 -3.58
C PRO A 141 -5.74 -26.71 -4.46
N VAL A 142 -6.73 -26.42 -5.27
CA VAL A 142 -7.28 -27.34 -6.29
C VAL A 142 -6.94 -26.79 -7.66
N GLN A 143 -6.36 -27.61 -8.52
CA GLN A 143 -6.07 -27.21 -9.89
C GLN A 143 -7.35 -27.12 -10.71
N VAL A 144 -7.49 -26.04 -11.48
CA VAL A 144 -8.54 -25.93 -12.49
C VAL A 144 -8.20 -26.87 -13.65
N LYS A 145 -9.09 -27.81 -13.91
CA LYS A 145 -8.92 -28.79 -14.97
C LYS A 145 -9.18 -28.14 -16.34
N THR A 146 -8.42 -28.53 -17.31
CA THR A 146 -8.59 -28.14 -18.71
C THR A 146 -8.84 -29.36 -19.58
N ASN A 147 -9.58 -29.19 -20.66
CA ASN A 147 -9.82 -30.20 -21.68
C ASN A 147 -9.62 -29.58 -23.08
N GLU A 148 -9.97 -30.28 -24.13
CA GLU A 148 -9.83 -29.77 -25.51
C GLU A 148 -10.67 -28.51 -25.76
N VAL A 149 -11.86 -28.38 -25.12
CA VAL A 149 -12.72 -27.20 -25.23
C VAL A 149 -12.13 -26.02 -24.47
N THR A 150 -11.65 -26.25 -23.25
CA THR A 150 -11.11 -25.20 -22.39
C THR A 150 -9.71 -24.77 -22.82
N GLY A 151 -8.93 -25.66 -23.39
CA GLY A 151 -7.54 -25.39 -23.77
C GLY A 151 -6.66 -24.94 -22.60
N PRO A 152 -5.42 -24.58 -22.82
CA PRO A 152 -4.54 -24.10 -21.75
C PRO A 152 -5.02 -22.76 -21.18
N LEU A 153 -4.92 -22.62 -19.86
CA LEU A 153 -5.19 -21.37 -19.14
C LEU A 153 -3.90 -20.58 -18.98
N GLY A 154 -3.98 -19.27 -19.20
CA GLY A 154 -2.90 -18.34 -18.94
C GLY A 154 -2.90 -17.85 -17.49
N TYR A 155 -2.57 -16.59 -17.33
CA TYR A 155 -2.50 -15.88 -16.06
C TYR A 155 -3.42 -14.64 -16.10
N ASP A 156 -3.58 -13.96 -14.97
CA ASP A 156 -4.38 -12.73 -14.81
C ASP A 156 -5.87 -12.92 -15.14
N ASN A 157 -6.39 -14.12 -14.90
CA ASN A 157 -7.79 -14.43 -15.08
C ASN A 157 -8.62 -13.83 -13.94
N SER A 158 -9.79 -13.27 -14.23
CA SER A 158 -10.71 -12.73 -13.23
C SER A 158 -12.03 -13.50 -13.20
N ILE A 159 -12.89 -13.17 -12.24
CA ILE A 159 -14.21 -13.78 -12.12
C ILE A 159 -15.27 -12.70 -12.30
N PHE A 160 -16.21 -12.97 -13.19
CA PHE A 160 -17.42 -12.19 -13.39
C PHE A 160 -18.64 -12.99 -12.94
N ILE A 161 -19.56 -12.35 -12.23
CA ILE A 161 -20.82 -12.96 -11.81
C ILE A 161 -21.92 -12.16 -12.49
N ASP A 162 -22.75 -12.84 -13.29
CA ASP A 162 -23.87 -12.21 -13.99
C ASP A 162 -25.07 -12.00 -13.03
N ASP A 163 -26.06 -11.24 -13.47
CA ASP A 163 -27.25 -10.88 -12.68
C ASP A 163 -28.07 -12.11 -12.22
N ASP A 164 -27.97 -13.22 -12.94
CA ASP A 164 -28.59 -14.51 -12.56
C ASP A 164 -27.79 -15.30 -11.52
N GLY A 165 -26.69 -14.76 -11.06
CA GLY A 165 -25.77 -15.39 -10.11
C GLY A 165 -24.82 -16.42 -10.70
N LYS A 166 -24.78 -16.58 -12.03
CA LYS A 166 -23.87 -17.52 -12.70
C LYS A 166 -22.46 -16.96 -12.77
N PRO A 167 -21.48 -17.67 -12.23
CA PRO A 167 -20.09 -17.23 -12.28
C PRO A 167 -19.41 -17.64 -13.60
N TYR A 168 -18.54 -16.75 -14.08
CA TYR A 168 -17.71 -16.96 -15.26
C TYR A 168 -16.27 -16.59 -14.95
N MET A 169 -15.33 -17.39 -15.44
CA MET A 169 -13.93 -16.98 -15.51
C MET A 169 -13.70 -16.17 -16.78
N VAL A 170 -13.12 -15.00 -16.64
CA VAL A 170 -12.69 -14.14 -17.74
C VAL A 170 -11.22 -14.48 -17.99
N ILE A 171 -10.95 -15.15 -19.09
CA ILE A 171 -9.70 -15.86 -19.33
C ILE A 171 -8.88 -15.14 -20.39
N LYS A 172 -7.60 -15.04 -20.12
CA LYS A 172 -6.58 -14.68 -21.09
C LYS A 172 -5.48 -15.74 -21.11
N ASN A 173 -5.02 -16.11 -22.31
CA ASN A 173 -3.86 -16.96 -22.47
C ASN A 173 -2.94 -16.47 -23.60
N GLY A 174 -1.80 -15.90 -23.23
CA GLY A 174 -0.89 -15.28 -24.17
C GLY A 174 -1.55 -14.10 -24.92
N GLN A 175 -1.08 -13.82 -26.11
CA GLN A 175 -1.58 -12.69 -26.90
C GLN A 175 -2.78 -13.02 -27.80
N LYS A 176 -3.20 -14.26 -27.84
CA LYS A 176 -4.18 -14.72 -28.83
C LYS A 176 -5.50 -15.23 -28.25
N VAL A 177 -5.52 -15.67 -27.01
CA VAL A 177 -6.71 -16.28 -26.40
C VAL A 177 -7.34 -15.35 -25.39
N ASN A 178 -8.58 -14.96 -25.70
CA ASN A 178 -9.50 -14.29 -24.77
C ASN A 178 -10.83 -15.01 -24.82
N ARG A 179 -11.38 -15.36 -23.67
CA ARG A 179 -12.67 -16.01 -23.59
C ARG A 179 -13.33 -15.80 -22.23
N ILE A 180 -14.62 -16.01 -22.19
CA ILE A 180 -15.42 -16.06 -20.98
C ILE A 180 -15.96 -17.46 -20.86
N GLN A 181 -15.73 -18.13 -19.75
CA GLN A 181 -16.14 -19.52 -19.57
C GLN A 181 -16.85 -19.71 -18.24
N ALA A 182 -18.01 -20.39 -18.27
CA ALA A 182 -18.80 -20.57 -17.07
C ALA A 182 -18.12 -21.53 -16.08
N LEU A 183 -18.33 -21.25 -14.77
CA LEU A 183 -17.87 -22.05 -13.66
C LEU A 183 -19.00 -22.88 -13.05
N GLY A 184 -18.71 -24.12 -12.73
CA GLY A 184 -19.59 -24.99 -11.98
C GLY A 184 -19.60 -24.72 -10.47
N LYS A 185 -20.50 -25.41 -9.74
CA LYS A 185 -20.57 -25.33 -8.26
C LYS A 185 -19.32 -25.88 -7.56
N ASP A 186 -18.54 -26.68 -8.24
CA ASP A 186 -17.27 -27.25 -7.78
C ASP A 186 -16.08 -26.32 -8.04
N GLY A 187 -16.30 -25.17 -8.67
CA GLY A 187 -15.25 -24.21 -9.02
C GLY A 187 -14.48 -24.56 -10.29
N GLN A 188 -14.86 -25.63 -11.00
CA GLN A 188 -14.24 -26.04 -12.26
C GLN A 188 -14.92 -25.35 -13.46
N LEU A 189 -14.20 -25.28 -14.57
CA LEU A 189 -14.75 -24.78 -15.83
C LEU A 189 -15.78 -25.78 -16.42
N THR A 190 -16.83 -25.24 -17.01
CA THR A 190 -17.83 -25.99 -17.77
C THR A 190 -17.59 -25.87 -19.28
N ASP A 191 -18.33 -26.58 -20.10
CA ASP A 191 -18.22 -26.51 -21.57
C ASP A 191 -18.88 -25.27 -22.19
N THR A 192 -19.49 -24.38 -21.37
CA THR A 192 -20.06 -23.12 -21.85
C THR A 192 -18.99 -22.08 -22.05
N VAL A 193 -18.53 -21.88 -23.27
CA VAL A 193 -17.43 -20.99 -23.68
C VAL A 193 -17.94 -19.90 -24.63
N ILE A 194 -17.51 -18.66 -24.38
CA ILE A 194 -17.70 -17.51 -25.27
C ILE A 194 -16.30 -17.08 -25.72
N ASN A 195 -15.98 -17.30 -26.99
CA ASN A 195 -14.68 -16.96 -27.56
C ASN A 195 -14.63 -15.48 -27.94
N LEU A 196 -13.61 -14.77 -27.43
CA LEU A 196 -13.34 -13.36 -27.68
C LEU A 196 -11.96 -13.13 -28.29
N ASP A 197 -11.36 -14.12 -28.94
CA ASP A 197 -10.00 -14.03 -29.52
C ASP A 197 -9.84 -12.87 -30.52
N TRP A 198 -10.93 -12.46 -31.16
CA TRP A 198 -10.97 -11.32 -32.06
C TRP A 198 -10.59 -9.99 -31.36
N ILE A 199 -10.65 -9.88 -30.04
CA ILE A 199 -10.25 -8.67 -29.30
C ILE A 199 -8.82 -8.30 -29.62
N ASN A 200 -7.92 -9.26 -29.68
CA ASN A 200 -6.51 -9.03 -29.93
C ASN A 200 -6.17 -8.69 -31.38
N GLN A 201 -7.01 -9.03 -32.33
CA GLN A 201 -6.74 -8.87 -33.75
C GLN A 201 -6.72 -7.40 -34.21
N ASN A 202 -7.35 -6.51 -33.45
CA ASN A 202 -7.54 -5.10 -33.82
C ASN A 202 -7.28 -4.13 -32.66
N LEU A 203 -6.69 -4.57 -31.55
CA LEU A 203 -6.18 -3.65 -30.53
C LEU A 203 -4.83 -3.10 -30.99
N GLN A 204 -4.65 -1.82 -30.83
CA GLN A 204 -3.40 -1.12 -31.07
C GLN A 204 -2.25 -1.68 -30.21
N TYR A 205 -2.57 -2.47 -29.20
CA TYR A 205 -1.67 -3.08 -28.23
C TYR A 205 -1.87 -4.59 -28.20
N SER A 206 -0.77 -5.32 -28.23
CA SER A 206 -0.76 -6.78 -28.32
C SER A 206 -1.10 -7.53 -27.03
N TRP A 207 -1.28 -6.81 -25.91
CA TRP A 207 -1.44 -7.39 -24.56
C TRP A 207 -2.83 -7.10 -24.02
N ALA A 208 -3.76 -8.00 -24.14
CA ALA A 208 -5.08 -7.88 -23.51
C ALA A 208 -5.11 -8.63 -22.17
N GLU A 209 -4.15 -8.33 -21.26
CA GLU A 209 -4.07 -9.03 -19.97
C GLU A 209 -4.94 -8.41 -18.88
N GLY A 210 -5.08 -9.10 -17.75
CA GLY A 210 -5.88 -8.68 -16.60
C GLY A 210 -7.32 -8.30 -16.95
N PRO A 211 -8.04 -9.06 -17.79
CA PRO A 211 -9.38 -8.68 -18.19
C PRO A 211 -10.35 -8.78 -17.01
N VAL A 212 -11.17 -7.76 -16.84
CA VAL A 212 -12.27 -7.75 -15.86
C VAL A 212 -13.57 -7.34 -16.51
N MET A 213 -14.69 -7.69 -15.88
CA MET A 213 -16.03 -7.37 -16.38
C MET A 213 -16.92 -6.80 -15.30
N CYS A 214 -17.83 -5.92 -15.71
CA CYS A 214 -19.00 -5.53 -14.92
C CYS A 214 -20.24 -5.39 -15.81
N LYS A 215 -21.41 -5.25 -15.19
CA LYS A 215 -22.67 -5.02 -15.89
C LYS A 215 -23.36 -3.76 -15.36
N ARG A 216 -23.94 -2.96 -16.26
CA ARG A 216 -24.72 -1.77 -15.90
C ARG A 216 -25.76 -1.47 -16.97
N ASN A 217 -27.00 -1.20 -16.57
CA ASN A 217 -28.10 -0.85 -17.47
C ASN A 217 -28.28 -1.85 -18.64
N GLY A 218 -28.08 -3.14 -18.39
CA GLY A 218 -28.17 -4.20 -19.40
C GLY A 218 -27.01 -4.25 -20.40
N TRP A 219 -25.93 -3.46 -20.18
CA TRP A 219 -24.68 -3.56 -20.92
C TRP A 219 -23.66 -4.40 -20.13
N TYR A 220 -23.01 -5.33 -20.81
CA TYR A 220 -21.77 -5.97 -20.37
C TYR A 220 -20.60 -5.09 -20.77
N PHE A 221 -19.72 -4.80 -19.83
CA PHE A 221 -18.48 -4.06 -20.05
C PHE A 221 -17.30 -5.01 -19.83
N TYR A 222 -16.39 -5.05 -20.80
CA TYR A 222 -15.18 -5.84 -20.77
C TYR A 222 -13.98 -4.88 -20.78
N PHE A 223 -13.06 -5.03 -19.83
CA PHE A 223 -11.94 -4.13 -19.61
C PHE A 223 -10.60 -4.90 -19.71
N PRO A 224 -10.00 -5.01 -20.90
CA PRO A 224 -8.66 -5.57 -21.03
C PRO A 224 -7.61 -4.51 -20.70
N ALA A 225 -6.50 -4.92 -20.04
CA ALA A 225 -5.34 -4.06 -19.88
C ALA A 225 -4.59 -3.91 -21.21
N GLY A 226 -3.98 -2.73 -21.41
CA GLY A 226 -3.04 -2.48 -22.49
C GLY A 226 -1.68 -3.13 -22.22
N ASP A 227 -0.65 -2.55 -22.78
CA ASP A 227 0.73 -2.98 -22.52
C ASP A 227 1.27 -2.45 -21.18
N VAL A 228 2.54 -2.77 -20.87
CA VAL A 228 3.22 -2.31 -19.64
C VAL A 228 3.40 -0.79 -19.56
N SER A 229 3.20 -0.04 -20.65
CA SER A 229 3.24 1.42 -20.63
C SER A 229 2.02 2.05 -19.94
N GLY A 230 1.05 1.22 -19.61
CA GLY A 230 -0.17 1.58 -18.90
C GLY A 230 -1.36 1.80 -19.82
N GLY A 231 -2.52 1.66 -19.25
CA GLY A 231 -3.79 1.85 -19.91
C GLY A 231 -4.73 0.66 -19.71
N GLN A 232 -5.98 0.98 -19.70
CA GLN A 232 -7.08 0.04 -19.64
C GLN A 232 -8.06 0.44 -20.72
N TYR A 233 -8.57 -0.53 -21.47
CA TYR A 233 -9.53 -0.30 -22.54
C TYR A 233 -10.92 -0.68 -22.11
N VAL A 234 -11.94 -0.29 -22.88
CA VAL A 234 -13.33 -0.64 -22.63
C VAL A 234 -13.99 -1.11 -23.91
N LEU A 235 -14.61 -2.26 -23.83
CA LEU A 235 -15.57 -2.75 -24.83
C LEU A 235 -16.91 -2.96 -24.14
N ARG A 236 -18.03 -2.86 -24.88
CA ARG A 236 -19.35 -3.16 -24.34
C ARG A 236 -20.22 -3.93 -25.34
N SER A 237 -21.17 -4.70 -24.81
CA SER A 237 -22.21 -5.39 -25.59
C SER A 237 -23.51 -5.49 -24.78
N ARG A 238 -24.64 -5.57 -25.46
CA ARG A 238 -25.94 -5.94 -24.83
C ARG A 238 -26.05 -7.42 -24.58
N GLU A 239 -25.23 -8.20 -25.20
CA GLU A 239 -25.29 -9.66 -25.18
C GLU A 239 -23.91 -10.21 -24.75
N LEU A 240 -23.91 -11.25 -23.93
CA LEU A 240 -22.70 -12.01 -23.63
C LEU A 240 -22.47 -13.02 -24.75
N THR A 241 -21.78 -12.61 -25.81
CA THR A 241 -21.69 -13.34 -27.09
C THR A 241 -20.27 -13.33 -27.65
N ALA A 242 -19.97 -14.35 -28.49
CA ALA A 242 -18.74 -14.43 -29.27
C ALA A 242 -18.79 -13.55 -30.57
N ASP A 243 -19.94 -13.08 -30.96
CA ASP A 243 -20.12 -12.26 -32.17
C ASP A 243 -19.51 -10.88 -32.00
N SER A 244 -18.41 -10.64 -32.69
CA SER A 244 -17.64 -9.37 -32.62
C SER A 244 -18.44 -8.15 -33.07
N THR A 245 -19.47 -8.35 -33.91
CA THR A 245 -20.33 -7.26 -34.42
C THR A 245 -21.27 -6.69 -33.36
N LYS A 246 -21.49 -7.44 -32.27
CA LYS A 246 -22.30 -7.01 -31.12
C LYS A 246 -21.52 -6.23 -30.08
N TRP A 247 -20.19 -6.14 -30.22
CA TRP A 247 -19.32 -5.44 -29.28
C TRP A 247 -18.87 -4.08 -29.83
N GLU A 248 -19.14 -3.03 -29.06
CA GLU A 248 -18.67 -1.68 -29.33
C GLU A 248 -17.34 -1.44 -28.61
N ARG A 249 -16.34 -0.90 -29.33
CA ARG A 249 -15.05 -0.48 -28.77
C ARG A 249 -15.16 0.97 -28.32
N LEU A 250 -15.04 1.22 -27.02
CA LEU A 250 -15.13 2.57 -26.44
C LEU A 250 -13.77 3.26 -26.30
N GLY A 251 -12.66 2.53 -26.49
CA GLY A 251 -11.30 3.05 -26.34
C GLY A 251 -10.81 3.04 -24.91
N GLU A 252 -9.98 4.01 -24.51
CA GLU A 252 -9.34 4.06 -23.21
C GLU A 252 -10.35 4.27 -22.07
N PHE A 253 -10.08 3.62 -20.94
CA PHE A 253 -10.92 3.72 -19.74
C PHE A 253 -10.59 4.97 -18.90
N PHE A 254 -9.31 5.27 -18.68
CA PHE A 254 -8.92 6.42 -17.86
C PHE A 254 -8.95 7.73 -18.64
N LYS A 255 -9.45 8.79 -18.02
CA LYS A 255 -9.30 10.15 -18.55
C LYS A 255 -7.81 10.46 -18.78
N PRO A 256 -7.47 11.24 -19.83
CA PRO A 256 -6.09 11.65 -20.06
C PRO A 256 -5.47 12.34 -18.85
N VAL A 257 -4.18 12.09 -18.62
CA VAL A 257 -3.41 12.82 -17.63
C VAL A 257 -3.11 14.20 -18.18
N THR A 258 -3.65 15.24 -17.54
CA THR A 258 -3.45 16.64 -17.93
C THR A 258 -2.33 17.31 -17.15
N ASP A 259 -1.98 16.77 -15.97
CA ASP A 259 -0.89 17.27 -15.14
C ASP A 259 0.37 16.43 -15.38
N PRO A 260 1.42 16.98 -16.03
CA PRO A 260 2.67 16.25 -16.25
C PRO A 260 3.46 15.99 -14.96
N LEU A 261 3.13 16.70 -13.87
CA LEU A 261 3.75 16.51 -12.55
C LEU A 261 3.05 15.43 -11.72
N THR A 262 2.00 14.79 -12.26
CA THR A 262 1.41 13.65 -11.55
C THR A 262 2.46 12.58 -11.30
N GLY A 263 2.61 12.18 -10.05
CA GLY A 263 3.58 11.18 -9.63
C GLY A 263 3.17 9.74 -9.98
N PHE A 264 2.13 9.52 -10.82
CA PHE A 264 1.64 8.20 -11.18
C PHE A 264 1.51 8.01 -12.67
N ARG A 265 1.77 6.79 -13.14
CA ARG A 265 1.35 6.34 -14.47
C ARG A 265 -0.15 6.03 -14.50
N ARG A 266 -0.73 5.98 -15.69
CA ARG A 266 -2.08 5.44 -15.88
C ARG A 266 -2.10 4.00 -15.40
N PRO A 267 -3.11 3.61 -14.60
CA PRO A 267 -3.24 2.24 -14.14
C PRO A 267 -3.46 1.29 -15.33
N ASN A 268 -2.86 0.14 -15.22
CA ASN A 268 -3.27 -1.06 -15.91
C ASN A 268 -3.62 -2.11 -14.84
N HIS A 269 -4.31 -3.20 -15.17
CA HIS A 269 -4.83 -4.14 -14.20
C HIS A 269 -5.68 -3.46 -13.11
N ILE A 270 -6.94 -3.23 -13.45
CA ILE A 270 -7.94 -2.74 -12.51
C ILE A 270 -8.76 -3.90 -11.95
N SER A 271 -9.44 -3.67 -10.82
CA SER A 271 -10.60 -4.48 -10.45
C SER A 271 -11.80 -4.14 -11.34
N ALA A 272 -12.77 -5.04 -11.45
CA ALA A 272 -14.05 -4.69 -12.02
C ALA A 272 -14.65 -3.48 -11.28
N PRO A 273 -15.11 -2.42 -12.01
CA PRO A 273 -15.84 -1.34 -11.39
C PRO A 273 -17.06 -1.82 -10.60
N LEU A 274 -17.24 -1.32 -9.38
CA LEU A 274 -18.37 -1.66 -8.52
C LEU A 274 -19.17 -0.43 -8.12
N GLN A 275 -20.48 -0.60 -7.90
CA GLN A 275 -21.38 0.44 -7.46
C GLN A 275 -21.55 0.41 -5.94
N LEU A 276 -21.53 1.58 -5.31
CA LEU A 276 -21.91 1.78 -3.92
C LEU A 276 -23.40 2.05 -3.77
N ASN A 277 -23.90 2.00 -2.54
CA ASN A 277 -25.33 2.21 -2.25
C ASN A 277 -25.82 3.65 -2.56
N ASP A 278 -24.91 4.62 -2.61
CA ASP A 278 -25.21 6.00 -3.00
C ASP A 278 -25.21 6.22 -4.52
N GLY A 279 -25.01 5.16 -5.30
CA GLY A 279 -24.97 5.19 -6.75
C GLY A 279 -23.61 5.53 -7.35
N SER A 280 -22.62 5.93 -6.54
CA SER A 280 -21.27 6.18 -7.02
C SER A 280 -20.56 4.88 -7.43
N TRP A 281 -19.62 4.99 -8.38
CA TRP A 281 -18.86 3.85 -8.89
C TRP A 281 -17.37 4.03 -8.62
N TRP A 282 -16.72 2.91 -8.30
CA TRP A 282 -15.32 2.89 -7.89
C TRP A 282 -14.59 1.68 -8.45
N THR A 283 -13.31 1.84 -8.68
CA THR A 283 -12.38 0.74 -9.00
C THR A 283 -11.05 0.96 -8.29
N ILE A 284 -10.35 -0.11 -8.01
CA ILE A 284 -8.93 -0.07 -7.65
C ILE A 284 -8.10 -0.53 -8.84
N GLY A 285 -6.89 0.02 -8.95
CA GLY A 285 -5.95 -0.36 -10.00
C GLY A 285 -4.52 -0.27 -9.49
N GLN A 286 -3.63 -1.03 -10.10
CA GLN A 286 -2.21 -0.87 -9.79
C GLN A 286 -1.66 0.40 -10.39
N SER A 287 -0.93 1.16 -9.61
CA SER A 287 -0.28 2.39 -10.04
C SER A 287 1.22 2.32 -9.83
N TYR A 288 1.95 2.70 -10.86
CA TYR A 288 3.38 2.94 -10.76
C TYR A 288 3.60 4.38 -10.37
N GLU A 289 4.25 4.58 -9.24
CA GLU A 289 4.67 5.90 -8.80
C GLU A 289 5.97 6.31 -9.52
N LYS A 290 6.05 7.58 -9.89
CA LYS A 290 7.29 8.22 -10.32
C LYS A 290 7.91 8.93 -9.12
N TYR A 291 9.18 8.70 -8.90
CA TYR A 291 9.92 9.36 -7.85
C TYR A 291 11.28 9.84 -8.38
N ASP A 292 11.60 11.11 -8.14
CA ASP A 292 12.86 11.74 -8.56
C ASP A 292 13.16 11.57 -10.07
N GLY A 293 12.12 11.72 -10.89
CA GLY A 293 12.21 11.57 -12.35
C GLY A 293 12.21 10.12 -12.86
N ASP A 294 12.15 9.14 -11.97
CA ASP A 294 12.15 7.73 -12.32
C ASP A 294 10.75 7.18 -12.57
N ASP A 295 10.64 6.29 -13.53
CA ASP A 295 9.39 5.58 -13.86
C ASP A 295 9.03 4.47 -12.86
N TRP A 296 9.90 4.17 -11.92
CA TRP A 296 9.76 3.10 -10.96
C TRP A 296 10.32 3.52 -9.61
N SER A 297 9.52 3.42 -8.60
CA SER A 297 9.99 3.61 -7.23
C SER A 297 10.16 2.26 -6.52
N GLY A 298 10.99 2.22 -5.50
CA GLY A 298 11.14 1.05 -4.63
C GLY A 298 9.83 0.59 -3.95
N SER A 299 8.76 1.37 -4.05
CA SER A 299 7.43 0.99 -3.52
C SER A 299 6.71 -0.06 -4.36
N GLY A 300 7.17 -0.37 -5.58
CA GLY A 300 6.53 -1.35 -6.46
C GLY A 300 5.22 -0.87 -7.08
N ARG A 301 4.35 -1.82 -7.43
CA ARG A 301 3.03 -1.59 -8.01
C ARG A 301 2.01 -1.45 -6.89
N GLN A 302 1.62 -0.22 -6.58
CA GLN A 302 0.78 0.12 -5.45
C GLN A 302 -0.71 0.11 -5.82
N THR A 303 -1.59 -0.27 -4.90
CA THR A 303 -3.03 -0.22 -5.13
C THR A 303 -3.56 1.21 -4.92
N ALA A 304 -4.16 1.76 -5.97
CA ALA A 304 -4.79 3.07 -5.97
C ALA A 304 -6.31 2.95 -6.21
N LEU A 305 -7.08 3.86 -5.62
CA LEU A 305 -8.54 3.92 -5.73
C LEU A 305 -8.97 5.03 -6.68
N TYR A 306 -9.90 4.73 -7.58
CA TYR A 306 -10.37 5.66 -8.59
C TYR A 306 -11.89 5.73 -8.64
N PRO A 307 -12.48 6.94 -8.59
CA PRO A 307 -13.87 7.16 -8.98
C PRO A 307 -14.08 6.76 -10.45
N VAL A 308 -15.21 6.15 -10.75
CA VAL A 308 -15.66 5.84 -12.11
C VAL A 308 -16.84 6.74 -12.45
N ILE A 309 -16.66 7.56 -13.47
CA ILE A 309 -17.66 8.54 -13.93
C ILE A 309 -18.36 7.98 -15.17
N TRP A 310 -19.68 7.99 -15.16
CA TRP A 310 -20.49 7.55 -16.29
C TRP A 310 -20.99 8.73 -17.10
N GLU A 311 -20.57 8.83 -18.36
CA GLU A 311 -21.13 9.74 -19.35
C GLU A 311 -22.11 8.97 -20.24
N GLY A 312 -23.40 9.02 -19.88
CA GLY A 312 -24.40 8.07 -20.41
C GLY A 312 -24.03 6.63 -20.04
N ASP A 313 -23.85 5.78 -21.04
CA ASP A 313 -23.42 4.38 -20.86
C ASP A 313 -21.90 4.19 -21.17
N ARG A 314 -21.09 5.24 -21.10
CA ARG A 314 -19.64 5.16 -21.21
C ARG A 314 -18.98 5.37 -19.86
N PRO A 315 -18.20 4.39 -19.34
CA PRO A 315 -17.43 4.55 -18.10
C PRO A 315 -16.11 5.27 -18.37
N TRP A 316 -15.72 6.12 -17.42
CA TRP A 316 -14.42 6.77 -17.35
C TRP A 316 -13.83 6.61 -15.97
N GLY A 317 -12.65 6.03 -15.85
CA GLY A 317 -11.82 6.16 -14.66
C GLY A 317 -11.26 7.59 -14.55
N MET A 318 -11.22 8.13 -13.33
CA MET A 318 -10.57 9.42 -13.09
C MET A 318 -9.09 9.37 -13.50
N ALA A 319 -8.56 10.44 -14.04
CA ALA A 319 -7.12 10.55 -14.32
C ALA A 319 -6.29 10.37 -13.04
N PRO A 320 -5.16 9.65 -13.08
CA PRO A 320 -4.26 9.56 -11.94
C PRO A 320 -3.82 10.93 -11.45
N THR A 321 -3.78 11.12 -10.15
CA THR A 321 -3.38 12.38 -9.51
C THR A 321 -2.76 12.14 -8.15
N THR A 322 -1.85 13.02 -7.74
CA THR A 322 -1.33 13.14 -6.37
C THR A 322 -2.13 14.15 -5.53
N ALA A 323 -3.13 14.81 -6.12
CA ALA A 323 -4.02 15.72 -5.40
C ALA A 323 -5.02 14.95 -4.52
N PRO A 324 -5.55 15.59 -3.45
CA PRO A 324 -6.60 15.01 -2.63
C PRO A 324 -7.88 14.75 -3.43
N ILE A 325 -8.41 13.54 -3.32
CA ILE A 325 -9.64 13.06 -3.97
C ILE A 325 -10.73 12.94 -2.90
N PRO A 326 -11.99 13.35 -3.15
CA PRO A 326 -13.08 13.10 -2.23
C PRO A 326 -13.26 11.62 -1.93
N LYS A 327 -13.42 11.27 -0.65
CA LYS A 327 -13.63 9.88 -0.21
C LYS A 327 -14.98 9.34 -0.69
N PRO A 328 -15.09 7.99 -0.89
CA PRO A 328 -16.37 7.33 -0.93
C PRO A 328 -17.22 7.70 0.31
N ASN A 329 -18.53 7.83 0.12
CA ASN A 329 -19.45 8.14 1.22
C ASN A 329 -19.71 6.90 2.09
N LEU A 330 -18.66 6.43 2.75
CA LEU A 330 -18.63 5.22 3.58
C LEU A 330 -18.00 5.54 4.95
N PRO A 331 -18.37 4.81 6.02
CA PRO A 331 -17.82 5.04 7.35
C PRO A 331 -16.40 4.49 7.51
N LYS A 332 -15.52 5.24 8.17
CA LYS A 332 -14.14 4.85 8.51
C LYS A 332 -14.06 3.79 9.62
N ALA A 333 -14.63 2.79 9.75
CA ALA A 333 -14.75 1.75 10.79
C ALA A 333 -13.52 1.49 11.72
N GLY A 334 -12.78 2.52 12.09
CA GLY A 334 -11.63 2.45 12.99
C GLY A 334 -10.39 1.71 12.44
N ILE A 335 -10.35 1.43 11.13
CA ILE A 335 -9.16 0.86 10.49
C ILE A 335 -8.13 1.99 10.33
N PRO A 336 -6.87 1.84 10.80
CA PRO A 336 -5.84 2.84 10.62
C PRO A 336 -5.44 2.96 9.13
N TRP A 337 -4.82 4.09 8.77
CA TRP A 337 -4.32 4.31 7.40
C TRP A 337 -3.26 3.27 6.98
N ARG A 338 -2.49 2.78 7.95
CA ARG A 338 -1.48 1.73 7.73
C ARG A 338 -1.69 0.58 8.70
N SER A 339 -1.51 -0.62 8.23
CA SER A 339 -1.33 -1.77 9.12
C SER A 339 -0.13 -1.54 10.04
N VAL A 340 -0.17 -2.09 11.24
CA VAL A 340 0.95 -1.98 12.20
C VAL A 340 2.17 -2.68 11.60
N GLN A 341 3.25 -1.92 11.42
CA GLN A 341 4.51 -2.41 10.84
C GLN A 341 5.56 -2.74 11.92
N SER A 342 5.50 -2.06 13.06
CA SER A 342 6.39 -2.38 14.19
C SER A 342 5.97 -3.68 14.86
N ASP A 343 6.97 -4.46 15.33
CA ASP A 343 6.76 -5.72 16.03
C ASP A 343 7.75 -5.80 17.20
N TYR A 344 7.24 -6.18 18.36
CA TYR A 344 8.03 -6.38 19.58
C TYR A 344 8.16 -7.86 19.93
N PHE A 345 7.70 -8.72 19.04
CA PHE A 345 7.79 -10.18 19.14
C PHE A 345 7.22 -10.76 20.46
N ASP A 346 6.23 -10.07 21.03
CA ASP A 346 5.57 -10.47 22.28
C ASP A 346 4.54 -11.60 22.09
N THR A 347 4.22 -11.94 20.84
CA THR A 347 3.23 -12.98 20.48
C THR A 347 3.91 -14.26 19.97
N PRO A 348 3.27 -15.44 20.11
CA PRO A 348 3.86 -16.70 19.65
C PRO A 348 3.85 -16.88 18.13
N SER A 349 3.25 -15.97 17.38
CA SER A 349 3.17 -15.98 15.91
C SER A 349 3.52 -14.62 15.35
N LEU A 350 4.14 -14.60 14.18
CA LEU A 350 4.39 -13.37 13.44
C LEU A 350 3.08 -12.72 12.97
N ALA A 351 3.07 -11.39 12.97
CA ALA A 351 1.97 -10.62 12.39
C ALA A 351 1.83 -10.91 10.88
N LEU A 352 0.60 -10.77 10.36
CA LEU A 352 0.27 -11.16 8.97
C LEU A 352 1.00 -10.34 7.90
N ASN A 353 1.58 -9.20 8.23
CA ASN A 353 2.35 -8.38 7.30
C ASN A 353 3.81 -8.83 7.11
N TRP A 354 4.29 -9.79 7.90
CA TRP A 354 5.60 -10.38 7.68
C TRP A 354 5.60 -11.35 6.51
N HIS A 355 6.70 -11.32 5.73
CA HIS A 355 6.94 -12.18 4.57
C HIS A 355 8.30 -12.84 4.64
N PHE A 356 8.41 -13.93 3.93
CA PHE A 356 9.66 -14.57 3.59
C PHE A 356 9.83 -14.49 2.08
N LEU A 357 11.05 -14.28 1.62
CA LEU A 357 11.35 -14.38 0.19
C LEU A 357 11.52 -15.85 -0.16
N ASN A 358 10.95 -16.25 -1.28
CA ASN A 358 10.97 -17.63 -1.69
C ASN A 358 12.38 -18.19 -1.80
N ARG A 359 12.64 -19.17 -0.96
CA ARG A 359 13.76 -20.07 -1.07
C ARG A 359 13.30 -21.46 -0.66
N LYS A 360 13.89 -22.47 -1.27
CA LYS A 360 13.64 -23.89 -0.92
C LYS A 360 13.98 -24.21 0.53
N ALA A 361 14.82 -23.42 1.18
CA ALA A 361 15.07 -23.51 2.60
C ALA A 361 13.92 -22.89 3.38
N ALA A 362 13.26 -23.69 4.20
CA ALA A 362 12.31 -23.18 5.18
C ALA A 362 13.01 -22.09 6.01
N VAL A 363 12.40 -20.91 6.11
CA VAL A 363 12.91 -19.88 7.00
C VAL A 363 12.81 -20.43 8.41
N SER A 364 13.95 -20.62 9.03
CA SER A 364 14.02 -21.09 10.41
C SER A 364 14.00 -19.87 11.33
N TYR A 365 12.93 -19.74 12.09
CA TYR A 365 12.83 -18.76 13.16
C TYR A 365 12.13 -19.36 14.39
N SER A 366 12.28 -18.71 15.52
CA SER A 366 11.56 -19.05 16.75
C SER A 366 11.15 -17.78 17.48
N LEU A 367 9.91 -17.76 17.99
CA LEU A 367 9.37 -16.72 18.88
C LEU A 367 9.24 -17.21 20.32
N THR A 368 9.64 -18.46 20.58
CA THR A 368 9.47 -19.12 21.88
C THR A 368 10.78 -19.49 22.57
N GLU A 369 11.87 -19.68 21.82
CA GLU A 369 13.19 -19.99 22.41
C GLU A 369 13.74 -18.87 23.29
N ARG A 370 13.39 -17.60 22.98
CA ARG A 370 13.67 -16.44 23.80
C ARG A 370 12.44 -15.54 23.82
N LYS A 371 11.71 -15.54 24.91
CA LYS A 371 10.47 -14.78 25.06
C LYS A 371 10.67 -13.29 24.78
N GLY A 372 9.82 -12.68 23.95
CA GLY A 372 9.89 -11.28 23.55
C GLY A 372 10.99 -10.99 22.51
N TRP A 373 11.55 -12.04 21.89
CA TRP A 373 12.56 -11.93 20.84
C TRP A 373 12.21 -12.86 19.68
N ILE A 374 12.55 -12.45 18.48
CA ILE A 374 12.62 -13.39 17.35
C ILE A 374 14.06 -13.88 17.19
N ARG A 375 14.24 -15.20 17.19
CA ARG A 375 15.49 -15.84 16.82
C ARG A 375 15.43 -16.24 15.36
N LEU A 376 16.35 -15.71 14.54
CA LEU A 376 16.55 -16.16 13.17
C LEU A 376 17.70 -17.17 13.14
N LYS A 377 17.45 -18.38 12.61
CA LYS A 377 18.42 -19.47 12.53
C LYS A 377 19.09 -19.47 11.16
N GLY A 378 20.21 -18.77 11.04
CA GLY A 378 20.95 -18.56 9.79
C GLY A 378 22.00 -19.64 9.49
N ASP A 379 21.91 -20.85 10.04
CA ASP A 379 22.98 -21.83 10.11
C ASP A 379 23.50 -22.30 8.74
N THR A 380 22.59 -22.57 7.79
CA THR A 380 22.94 -23.10 6.47
C THR A 380 22.72 -22.11 5.33
N SER A 381 21.84 -21.14 5.53
CA SER A 381 21.48 -20.12 4.54
C SER A 381 21.13 -18.83 5.26
N ARG A 382 20.88 -17.74 4.50
CA ARG A 382 20.33 -16.52 5.07
C ARG A 382 18.91 -16.78 5.58
N ALA A 383 18.71 -16.71 6.90
CA ALA A 383 17.38 -16.55 7.49
C ALA A 383 16.99 -15.06 7.43
N HIS A 384 15.75 -14.78 7.08
CA HIS A 384 15.25 -13.41 7.04
C HIS A 384 13.73 -13.37 7.22
N VAL A 385 13.26 -12.23 7.66
CA VAL A 385 11.84 -11.87 7.74
C VAL A 385 11.70 -10.40 7.36
N VAL A 386 10.82 -10.09 6.39
CA VAL A 386 10.72 -8.76 5.80
C VAL A 386 9.26 -8.31 5.69
N GLN A 387 9.06 -7.00 5.60
CA GLN A 387 7.79 -6.37 5.29
C GLN A 387 7.94 -5.51 4.05
N LYS A 388 6.85 -5.31 3.29
CA LYS A 388 6.85 -4.44 2.12
C LYS A 388 7.12 -2.99 2.55
N GLN A 389 7.99 -2.31 1.82
CA GLN A 389 8.22 -0.88 2.00
C GLN A 389 6.99 -0.10 1.53
N THR A 390 6.56 0.88 2.31
CA THR A 390 5.36 1.69 2.03
C THR A 390 5.64 3.17 1.83
N ASP A 391 6.87 3.62 2.09
CA ASP A 391 7.22 5.05 2.09
C ASP A 391 8.63 5.28 1.54
N HIS A 392 8.88 6.48 1.04
CA HIS A 392 10.22 6.92 0.61
C HIS A 392 11.07 7.51 1.74
N PHE A 393 10.43 7.85 2.86
CA PHE A 393 11.06 8.47 4.03
C PHE A 393 10.63 7.72 5.27
N TYR A 394 11.54 6.97 5.86
CA TYR A 394 11.27 6.25 7.11
C TYR A 394 12.57 5.86 7.80
N SER A 395 12.45 5.55 9.08
CA SER A 395 13.50 4.90 9.87
C SER A 395 13.06 3.52 10.32
N VAL A 396 14.01 2.60 10.44
CA VAL A 396 13.80 1.28 11.03
C VAL A 396 14.85 1.06 12.10
N ILE A 397 14.40 0.63 13.28
CA ILE A 397 15.25 0.34 14.43
C ILE A 397 15.07 -1.12 14.85
N THR A 398 16.18 -1.78 15.20
CA THR A 398 16.16 -3.08 15.87
C THR A 398 17.18 -3.11 17.00
N LYS A 399 16.90 -3.91 18.03
CA LYS A 399 17.88 -4.29 19.05
C LYS A 399 18.30 -5.72 18.80
N LEU A 400 19.57 -5.94 18.66
CA LEU A 400 20.21 -7.16 18.22
C LEU A 400 21.11 -7.71 19.33
N ASP A 401 21.01 -9.04 19.57
CA ASP A 401 21.97 -9.80 20.36
C ASP A 401 22.62 -10.84 19.44
N PHE A 402 23.88 -10.60 19.09
CA PHE A 402 24.61 -11.39 18.10
C PHE A 402 26.12 -11.37 18.36
N GLU A 403 26.71 -12.54 18.45
CA GLU A 403 28.13 -12.72 18.59
C GLU A 403 28.74 -13.27 17.28
N ALA A 404 29.26 -12.37 16.44
CA ALA A 404 30.05 -12.76 15.28
C ALA A 404 31.47 -13.13 15.70
N THR A 405 31.95 -14.28 15.20
CA THR A 405 33.30 -14.81 15.42
C THR A 405 34.02 -15.17 14.11
N ASP A 406 33.28 -15.16 12.99
CA ASP A 406 33.76 -15.47 11.66
C ASP A 406 33.28 -14.41 10.65
N SER A 407 34.07 -14.20 9.59
CA SER A 407 33.81 -13.18 8.56
C SER A 407 32.53 -13.42 7.73
N LEU A 408 31.97 -14.60 7.76
CA LEU A 408 30.71 -14.95 7.08
C LEU A 408 29.50 -14.76 7.98
N GLU A 409 29.69 -14.63 9.30
CA GLU A 409 28.64 -14.44 10.29
C GLU A 409 28.17 -12.98 10.28
N ARG A 410 26.90 -12.74 9.99
CA ARG A 410 26.27 -11.41 9.88
C ARG A 410 24.83 -11.43 10.33
N ALA A 411 24.41 -10.40 11.06
CA ALA A 411 23.02 -10.21 11.44
C ALA A 411 22.67 -8.73 11.56
N GLY A 412 21.45 -8.35 11.16
CA GLY A 412 20.98 -6.97 11.24
C GLY A 412 19.76 -6.65 10.39
N LEU A 413 19.72 -5.43 9.86
CA LEU A 413 18.67 -4.88 9.02
C LEU A 413 18.95 -5.13 7.53
N TYR A 414 17.90 -5.36 6.76
CA TYR A 414 17.97 -5.84 5.41
C TYR A 414 16.93 -5.16 4.50
N LEU A 415 17.40 -4.54 3.40
CA LEU A 415 16.54 -4.08 2.31
C LEU A 415 16.77 -4.98 1.10
N THR A 416 15.67 -5.43 0.46
CA THR A 416 15.72 -6.34 -0.67
C THR A 416 14.44 -6.33 -1.49
N ASN A 417 14.53 -6.55 -2.78
CA ASN A 417 13.41 -6.88 -3.66
C ASN A 417 13.38 -8.38 -4.04
N GLY A 418 14.16 -9.22 -3.34
CA GLY A 418 14.33 -10.64 -3.64
C GLY A 418 15.50 -10.94 -4.55
N ASN A 419 16.11 -9.95 -5.18
CA ASN A 419 17.33 -10.14 -5.95
C ASN A 419 18.55 -10.11 -5.02
N GLN A 420 19.42 -11.10 -5.16
CA GLN A 420 20.64 -11.23 -4.35
C GLN A 420 21.72 -10.21 -4.70
N LYS A 421 21.69 -9.68 -5.92
CA LYS A 421 22.68 -8.70 -6.41
C LYS A 421 22.38 -7.28 -5.97
N THR A 422 21.11 -6.97 -5.64
CA THR A 422 20.66 -5.64 -5.24
C THR A 422 20.11 -5.68 -3.83
N THR A 423 20.98 -5.61 -2.83
CA THR A 423 20.59 -5.62 -1.43
C THR A 423 21.33 -4.53 -0.67
N ILE A 424 20.66 -3.91 0.31
CA ILE A 424 21.33 -3.04 1.29
C ILE A 424 21.22 -3.70 2.65
N ARG A 425 22.34 -3.77 3.35
CA ARG A 425 22.45 -4.45 4.66
C ARG A 425 23.16 -3.56 5.66
N LEU A 426 22.57 -3.39 6.83
CA LEU A 426 23.18 -2.80 8.00
C LEU A 426 23.31 -3.91 9.05
N TYR A 427 24.53 -4.27 9.43
CA TYR A 427 24.73 -5.48 10.23
C TYR A 427 25.90 -5.39 11.22
N SER A 428 25.82 -6.20 12.27
CA SER A 428 26.95 -6.61 13.09
C SER A 428 27.61 -7.83 12.45
N GLY A 429 28.93 -7.84 12.39
CA GLY A 429 29.74 -8.89 11.77
C GLY A 429 31.15 -8.96 12.37
N TYR A 430 32.07 -9.64 11.65
CA TYR A 430 33.43 -9.84 12.08
C TYR A 430 34.43 -9.66 10.92
N GLU A 431 35.40 -8.75 11.07
CA GLU A 431 36.54 -8.53 10.16
C GLU A 431 37.76 -8.20 11.00
N ASN A 432 38.57 -9.20 11.36
CA ASN A 432 39.69 -9.07 12.31
C ASN A 432 39.30 -8.46 13.66
N GLY A 433 38.05 -8.67 14.07
CA GLY A 433 37.38 -8.10 15.23
C GLY A 433 35.91 -7.85 14.95
N LYS A 434 35.13 -7.57 15.98
CA LYS A 434 33.70 -7.25 15.82
C LYS A 434 33.52 -5.91 15.11
N THR A 435 32.62 -5.86 14.14
CA THR A 435 32.35 -4.68 13.30
C THR A 435 30.87 -4.37 13.16
N PHE A 436 30.58 -3.10 12.81
CA PHE A 436 29.33 -2.69 12.19
C PHE A 436 29.59 -2.29 10.75
N SER A 437 28.74 -2.74 9.84
CA SER A 437 28.88 -2.45 8.42
C SER A 437 27.56 -2.02 7.79
N LEU A 438 27.61 -0.97 6.95
CA LEU A 438 26.57 -0.60 5.99
C LEU A 438 27.07 -0.97 4.61
N ARG A 439 26.35 -1.86 3.92
CA ARG A 439 26.76 -2.41 2.63
C ARG A 439 25.65 -2.32 1.60
N SER A 440 25.96 -1.79 0.43
CA SER A 440 25.20 -1.95 -0.82
C SER A 440 25.90 -2.93 -1.76
N ASP A 441 25.41 -3.06 -3.00
CA ASP A 441 26.07 -3.83 -4.07
C ASP A 441 27.44 -3.26 -4.48
N SER A 442 27.66 -1.96 -4.35
CA SER A 442 28.85 -1.26 -4.82
C SER A 442 29.72 -0.63 -3.71
N VAL A 443 29.19 -0.44 -2.52
CA VAL A 443 29.85 0.29 -1.43
C VAL A 443 29.73 -0.46 -0.11
N ILE A 444 30.80 -0.47 0.68
CA ILE A 444 30.80 -0.94 2.06
C ILE A 444 31.49 0.08 2.96
N HIS A 445 30.83 0.43 4.06
CA HIS A 445 31.39 1.20 5.16
C HIS A 445 31.46 0.30 6.39
N THR A 446 32.63 0.19 6.98
CA THR A 446 32.86 -0.67 8.17
C THR A 446 33.51 0.17 9.28
N ILE A 447 33.05 -0.03 10.50
CA ILE A 447 33.62 0.55 11.72
C ILE A 447 33.72 -0.51 12.83
N ALA A 448 34.58 -0.32 13.79
CA ALA A 448 34.72 -1.23 14.93
C ALA A 448 33.41 -1.27 15.76
N ASN A 449 32.99 -2.46 16.17
CA ASN A 449 31.89 -2.63 17.10
C ASN A 449 32.39 -2.46 18.54
N THR A 450 32.08 -1.34 19.15
CA THR A 450 32.39 -1.03 20.55
C THR A 450 31.25 -1.36 21.52
N SER A 451 30.11 -1.85 21.03
CA SER A 451 28.93 -2.19 21.84
C SER A 451 28.96 -3.63 22.36
N GLY A 452 29.79 -4.49 21.77
CA GLY A 452 29.77 -5.93 22.05
C GLY A 452 28.64 -6.67 21.31
N ASN A 453 28.08 -7.72 21.90
CA ASN A 453 27.07 -8.56 21.26
C ASN A 453 25.67 -7.92 21.24
N LEU A 454 25.34 -7.19 22.34
CA LEU A 454 24.07 -6.50 22.47
C LEU A 454 24.19 -5.06 21.95
N CYS A 455 23.47 -4.74 20.89
CA CYS A 455 23.55 -3.43 20.26
C CYS A 455 22.21 -3.03 19.64
N TRP A 456 22.10 -1.78 19.22
CA TRP A 456 21.01 -1.23 18.46
C TRP A 456 21.49 -0.85 17.08
N LEU A 457 20.67 -1.15 16.06
CA LEU A 457 20.90 -0.74 14.69
C LEU A 457 19.73 0.12 14.21
N LYS A 458 20.02 1.21 13.50
CA LYS A 458 19.04 2.07 12.88
C LYS A 458 19.41 2.33 11.43
N LEU A 459 18.44 2.13 10.54
CA LEU A 459 18.53 2.46 9.13
C LEU A 459 17.54 3.59 8.84
N GLU A 460 18.00 4.67 8.23
CA GLU A 460 17.17 5.78 7.77
C GLU A 460 17.16 5.82 6.25
N ARG A 461 15.96 5.86 5.68
CA ARG A 461 15.75 6.06 4.26
C ARG A 461 15.26 7.48 4.00
N ASN A 462 15.94 8.17 3.09
CA ASN A 462 15.56 9.49 2.57
C ASN A 462 15.61 9.43 1.03
N GLY A 463 14.47 9.10 0.40
CA GLY A 463 14.40 8.82 -1.02
C GLY A 463 15.31 7.65 -1.40
N HIS A 464 16.24 7.88 -2.31
CA HIS A 464 17.23 6.89 -2.73
C HIS A 464 18.44 6.77 -1.79
N SER A 465 18.53 7.59 -0.76
CA SER A 465 19.67 7.63 0.16
C SER A 465 19.38 6.82 1.42
N ILE A 466 20.28 5.91 1.77
CA ILE A 466 20.18 5.05 2.95
C ILE A 466 21.35 5.32 3.88
N THR A 467 21.05 5.69 5.12
CA THR A 467 22.05 5.93 6.16
C THR A 467 21.94 4.88 7.26
N GLY A 468 23.07 4.33 7.69
CA GLY A 468 23.14 3.36 8.77
C GLY A 468 23.70 3.98 10.05
N TYR A 469 23.17 3.53 11.19
CA TYR A 469 23.62 3.95 12.52
C TYR A 469 23.65 2.75 13.46
N TYR A 470 24.51 2.84 14.48
CA TYR A 470 24.45 1.94 15.63
C TYR A 470 24.35 2.76 16.94
N SER A 471 23.97 2.08 18.01
CA SER A 471 23.91 2.66 19.36
C SER A 471 24.13 1.59 20.42
N ASN A 472 24.70 2.00 21.55
CA ASN A 472 24.88 1.15 22.75
C ASN A 472 23.63 1.18 23.66
N ASN A 473 22.77 2.20 23.53
CA ASN A 473 21.66 2.47 24.46
C ASN A 473 20.32 2.77 23.77
N GLY A 474 20.28 2.72 22.42
CA GLY A 474 19.07 2.99 21.62
C GLY A 474 18.65 4.46 21.54
N SER A 475 19.45 5.40 22.11
CA SER A 475 19.13 6.83 22.12
C SER A 475 20.22 7.72 21.52
N GLN A 476 21.48 7.36 21.70
CA GLN A 476 22.62 8.05 21.12
C GLN A 476 23.12 7.27 19.90
N TRP A 477 22.96 7.85 18.71
CA TRP A 477 23.23 7.19 17.45
C TRP A 477 24.56 7.65 16.84
N ILE A 478 25.37 6.69 16.43
CA ILE A 478 26.65 6.89 15.74
C ILE A 478 26.49 6.45 14.30
N LYS A 479 26.77 7.35 13.35
CA LYS A 479 26.69 7.11 11.92
C LYS A 479 27.77 6.15 11.44
N ILE A 480 27.42 5.25 10.52
CA ILE A 480 28.35 4.28 9.92
C ILE A 480 28.66 4.71 8.49
N GLY A 481 29.74 5.45 8.32
CA GLY A 481 30.16 5.96 7.02
C GLY A 481 29.19 6.94 6.36
N GLU A 482 29.34 7.13 5.07
CA GLU A 482 28.44 7.96 4.27
C GLU A 482 27.19 7.19 3.80
N PRO A 483 26.10 7.88 3.43
CA PRO A 483 24.92 7.22 2.90
C PRO A 483 25.23 6.40 1.65
N VAL A 484 24.58 5.26 1.50
CA VAL A 484 24.64 4.44 0.29
C VAL A 484 23.38 4.66 -0.58
N SER A 485 23.52 4.46 -1.90
CA SER A 485 22.44 4.63 -2.85
C SER A 485 21.57 3.37 -2.97
N ALA A 486 20.25 3.55 -2.96
CA ALA A 486 19.26 2.52 -3.23
C ALA A 486 18.76 2.53 -4.70
N VAL A 487 19.35 3.35 -5.57
CA VAL A 487 18.89 3.53 -6.97
C VAL A 487 18.84 2.21 -7.73
N SER A 488 19.80 1.30 -7.54
CA SER A 488 19.79 -0.01 -8.18
C SER A 488 18.60 -0.90 -7.78
N MET A 489 18.02 -0.64 -6.62
CA MET A 489 16.82 -1.32 -6.11
C MET A 489 15.53 -0.60 -6.51
N ASP A 490 15.59 0.72 -6.58
CA ASP A 490 14.42 1.58 -6.77
C ASP A 490 14.07 1.77 -8.25
N LYS A 491 15.02 1.63 -9.15
CA LYS A 491 14.80 1.67 -10.61
C LYS A 491 14.60 0.27 -11.17
N THR A 492 13.75 0.18 -12.18
CA THR A 492 13.61 -1.05 -12.97
C THR A 492 14.96 -1.44 -13.57
N GLN A 493 15.43 -2.64 -13.29
CA GLN A 493 16.68 -3.16 -13.80
C GLN A 493 16.43 -4.25 -14.86
N PRO A 494 17.10 -4.21 -16.00
CA PRO A 494 17.06 -5.31 -16.95
C PRO A 494 17.46 -6.62 -16.27
N ASN A 495 16.71 -7.66 -16.52
CA ASN A 495 17.00 -9.05 -16.13
C ASN A 495 16.87 -9.43 -14.65
N TYR A 496 16.61 -8.51 -13.70
CA TYR A 496 16.55 -8.94 -12.31
C TYR A 496 15.65 -8.13 -11.36
N ASN A 497 15.10 -7.02 -11.77
CA ASN A 497 14.12 -6.27 -10.96
C ASN A 497 12.79 -6.19 -11.71
N SER A 498 12.15 -7.31 -11.88
CA SER A 498 10.94 -7.41 -12.67
C SER A 498 9.74 -7.07 -11.80
N TRP A 499 9.27 -5.84 -11.85
CA TRP A 499 7.97 -5.39 -11.35
C TRP A 499 7.71 -5.59 -9.85
N VAL A 500 8.75 -5.74 -9.04
CA VAL A 500 8.65 -6.04 -7.62
C VAL A 500 9.25 -4.92 -6.79
N GLY A 501 8.50 -4.44 -5.80
CA GLY A 501 8.95 -3.42 -4.86
C GLY A 501 9.93 -3.96 -3.81
N THR A 502 10.54 -3.04 -3.09
CA THR A 502 11.48 -3.30 -2.02
C THR A 502 10.75 -3.70 -0.73
N SER A 503 11.40 -4.56 0.03
CA SER A 503 11.01 -4.92 1.40
C SER A 503 12.13 -4.58 2.37
N VAL A 504 11.77 -4.35 3.63
CA VAL A 504 12.69 -4.07 4.74
C VAL A 504 12.43 -5.06 5.88
N GLY A 505 13.48 -5.51 6.56
CA GLY A 505 13.34 -6.42 7.69
C GLY A 505 14.64 -6.84 8.33
N LEU A 506 14.64 -8.05 8.88
CA LEU A 506 15.72 -8.63 9.66
C LEU A 506 16.36 -9.79 8.91
N PHE A 507 17.66 -10.00 9.13
CA PHE A 507 18.36 -11.16 8.61
C PHE A 507 19.45 -11.67 9.54
N ALA A 508 19.79 -12.96 9.40
CA ALA A 508 20.95 -13.61 9.99
C ALA A 508 21.59 -14.57 8.99
N GLU A 509 22.92 -14.60 8.92
CA GLU A 509 23.71 -15.45 8.03
C GLU A 509 24.74 -16.25 8.84
N LYS A 510 24.86 -17.53 8.56
CA LYS A 510 25.84 -18.50 9.08
C LYS A 510 25.80 -18.76 10.59
N LYS A 511 25.03 -17.98 11.34
CA LYS A 511 24.83 -18.11 12.79
C LYS A 511 23.47 -17.57 13.18
N ALA A 512 22.86 -18.13 14.22
CA ALA A 512 21.60 -17.63 14.76
C ALA A 512 21.79 -16.26 15.42
N ALA A 513 20.77 -15.39 15.29
CA ALA A 513 20.74 -14.08 15.90
C ALA A 513 19.37 -13.81 16.53
N ASP A 514 19.36 -13.10 17.64
CA ASP A 514 18.16 -12.69 18.37
C ASP A 514 17.88 -11.20 18.18
N PHE A 515 16.60 -10.88 17.88
CA PHE A 515 16.14 -9.50 17.72
C PHE A 515 14.97 -9.23 18.69
N ASP A 516 15.09 -8.20 19.53
CA ASP A 516 14.10 -7.81 20.54
C ASP A 516 12.90 -7.08 19.93
N LEU A 517 13.16 -6.27 18.92
CA LEU A 517 12.14 -5.44 18.28
C LEU A 517 12.48 -5.12 16.83
N PHE A 518 11.44 -4.76 16.09
CA PHE A 518 11.50 -4.10 14.80
C PHE A 518 10.56 -2.89 14.86
N GLN A 519 11.10 -1.69 14.97
CA GLN A 519 10.33 -0.45 14.94
C GLN A 519 10.44 0.20 13.57
N CYS A 520 9.31 0.42 12.90
CA CYS A 520 9.23 1.08 11.62
C CYS A 520 8.60 2.47 11.78
N LYS A 521 9.13 3.47 11.06
CA LYS A 521 8.70 4.87 11.14
C LYS A 521 8.80 5.44 12.56
N ASP A 522 9.98 5.30 13.14
CA ASP A 522 10.29 5.78 14.48
C ASP A 522 10.00 7.28 14.63
N GLY A 523 9.09 7.62 15.53
CA GLY A 523 8.67 9.00 15.78
C GLY A 523 9.72 9.86 16.51
N TYR A 524 10.77 9.27 17.05
CA TYR A 524 11.88 9.99 17.71
C TYR A 524 12.96 10.45 16.74
N SER A 525 12.99 9.88 15.52
CA SER A 525 13.75 10.41 14.39
C SER A 525 13.02 11.59 13.76
N PHE A 526 13.74 12.47 13.04
CA PHE A 526 13.11 13.56 12.32
C PHE A 526 12.21 13.03 11.20
N ILE A 527 10.94 13.41 11.24
CA ILE A 527 9.95 13.14 10.19
C ILE A 527 9.91 14.38 9.31
N PRO A 528 10.39 14.32 8.06
CA PRO A 528 10.29 15.43 7.12
C PRO A 528 8.83 15.80 6.88
N SER A 529 8.51 17.09 6.92
CA SER A 529 7.13 17.53 6.73
C SER A 529 6.52 17.14 5.39
N TYR A 530 7.36 16.98 4.37
CA TYR A 530 6.97 16.59 3.01
C TYR A 530 6.80 15.07 2.81
N SER A 531 6.99 14.27 3.87
CA SER A 531 6.76 12.82 3.85
C SER A 531 5.34 12.40 4.26
N TYR A 532 4.38 13.30 4.13
CA TYR A 532 2.98 13.04 4.45
C TYR A 532 2.36 11.98 3.54
N ASN A 533 1.36 11.27 4.07
CA ASN A 533 0.64 10.22 3.37
C ASN A 533 -0.78 10.64 2.95
N ASN A 534 -1.31 11.68 3.58
CA ASN A 534 -2.55 12.34 3.19
C ASN A 534 -2.48 13.83 3.57
N TYR A 535 -3.24 14.69 2.88
CA TYR A 535 -3.20 16.12 3.14
C TYR A 535 -4.41 16.85 2.57
N TYR A 536 -4.60 18.08 3.01
CA TYR A 536 -5.50 19.05 2.39
C TYR A 536 -5.03 20.49 2.66
N GLY A 537 -5.07 21.34 1.62
CA GLY A 537 -4.69 22.75 1.77
C GLY A 537 -3.21 22.99 2.05
N ILE A 538 -2.34 22.04 1.70
CA ILE A 538 -0.90 22.06 1.88
C ILE A 538 -0.22 21.85 0.53
N HIS A 539 0.94 22.45 0.33
CA HIS A 539 1.86 22.06 -0.75
C HIS A 539 3.29 22.04 -0.27
N THR A 540 4.10 21.26 -0.96
CA THR A 540 5.53 21.15 -0.72
C THR A 540 6.29 22.15 -1.58
N ILE A 541 7.24 22.84 -0.98
CA ILE A 541 8.18 23.75 -1.66
C ILE A 541 9.59 23.20 -1.45
N ALA A 542 10.43 23.29 -2.47
CA ALA A 542 11.84 22.96 -2.42
C ALA A 542 12.67 24.12 -2.96
N ASP A 543 13.81 24.38 -2.35
CA ASP A 543 14.93 25.13 -2.90
C ASP A 543 16.18 24.23 -3.00
N THR A 544 17.33 24.78 -3.34
CA THR A 544 18.58 24.03 -3.55
C THR A 544 18.98 23.17 -2.35
N ASP A 545 18.66 23.62 -1.13
CA ASP A 545 19.19 23.01 0.10
C ASP A 545 18.10 22.55 1.08
N ASN A 546 16.84 22.97 0.85
CA ASN A 546 15.75 22.71 1.78
C ASN A 546 14.47 22.32 1.05
N LYS A 547 13.70 21.48 1.74
CA LYS A 547 12.34 21.10 1.34
C LYS A 547 11.42 21.24 2.56
N TRP A 548 10.26 21.86 2.37
CA TRP A 548 9.30 22.13 3.44
C TRP A 548 7.88 22.17 2.91
N ILE A 549 6.90 22.18 3.83
CA ILE A 549 5.48 22.41 3.48
C ILE A 549 5.04 23.81 3.90
N THR A 550 4.02 24.30 3.21
CA THR A 550 3.27 25.51 3.57
C THR A 550 1.79 25.35 3.26
N THR A 551 0.93 26.24 3.78
CA THR A 551 -0.50 26.23 3.48
C THR A 551 -0.79 26.91 2.15
N THR A 552 -1.79 26.41 1.40
CA THR A 552 -2.17 26.97 0.10
C THR A 552 -3.13 28.15 0.21
N THR A 553 -3.80 28.30 1.35
CA THR A 553 -4.83 29.33 1.61
C THR A 553 -4.78 29.83 3.03
N ASN A 554 -5.44 30.99 3.28
CA ASN A 554 -5.63 31.55 4.61
C ASN A 554 -6.54 30.68 5.52
N ASN A 555 -7.29 29.73 4.95
CA ASN A 555 -8.08 28.76 5.72
C ASN A 555 -7.22 27.72 6.44
N GLY A 556 -5.93 27.66 6.09
CA GLY A 556 -4.99 26.67 6.60
C GLY A 556 -5.06 25.35 5.85
N GLY A 557 -4.59 24.31 6.51
CA GLY A 557 -4.56 22.97 5.97
C GLY A 557 -4.14 21.95 7.02
N TRP A 558 -4.04 20.72 6.61
CA TRP A 558 -3.53 19.64 7.45
C TRP A 558 -2.74 18.64 6.60
N LEU A 559 -1.87 17.93 7.28
CA LEU A 559 -1.16 16.78 6.73
C LEU A 559 -1.21 15.63 7.74
N MET A 560 -1.04 14.41 7.24
CA MET A 560 -1.03 13.19 8.04
C MET A 560 0.21 12.36 7.74
N PHE A 561 0.92 11.97 8.79
CA PHE A 561 1.96 10.96 8.76
C PHE A 561 1.38 9.64 9.25
N SER A 562 1.24 8.67 8.37
CA SER A 562 0.64 7.39 8.75
C SER A 562 1.64 6.48 9.44
N GLY A 563 1.17 5.77 10.46
CA GLY A 563 1.92 4.69 11.07
C GLY A 563 3.17 5.12 11.83
N VAL A 564 3.18 6.30 12.45
CA VAL A 564 4.31 6.78 13.28
C VAL A 564 4.38 5.94 14.56
N GLU A 565 5.53 5.32 14.82
CA GLU A 565 5.77 4.47 15.99
C GLU A 565 6.33 5.29 17.16
N LEU A 566 5.60 5.33 18.25
CA LEU A 566 5.95 6.05 19.48
C LEU A 566 6.50 5.14 20.59
N GLY A 567 6.68 3.85 20.30
CA GLY A 567 7.28 2.89 21.21
C GLY A 567 6.39 2.49 22.39
N LYS A 568 6.94 1.64 23.24
CA LYS A 568 6.30 1.22 24.51
C LYS A 568 6.38 2.30 25.60
N LYS A 569 7.30 3.24 25.51
CA LYS A 569 7.45 4.38 26.42
C LYS A 569 6.99 5.65 25.72
N ALA A 570 5.94 6.25 26.23
CA ALA A 570 5.30 7.42 25.64
C ALA A 570 6.25 8.64 25.60
N PRO A 571 6.26 9.42 24.51
CA PRO A 571 6.91 10.72 24.44
C PRO A 571 6.18 11.73 25.31
N ARG A 572 6.91 12.76 25.73
CA ARG A 572 6.38 13.86 26.55
C ARG A 572 6.31 15.18 25.81
N GLU A 573 7.09 15.33 24.77
CA GLU A 573 7.17 16.56 23.98
C GLU A 573 7.20 16.25 22.48
N VAL A 574 6.82 17.25 21.70
CA VAL A 574 7.04 17.31 20.25
C VAL A 574 7.95 18.48 19.94
N GLU A 575 8.88 18.28 19.02
CA GLU A 575 9.76 19.30 18.45
C GLU A 575 9.34 19.58 17.01
N ILE A 576 9.21 20.85 16.66
CA ILE A 576 8.86 21.31 15.31
C ILE A 576 9.96 22.27 14.83
N VAL A 577 10.46 22.04 13.62
CA VAL A 577 11.36 22.95 12.90
C VAL A 577 10.53 23.77 11.92
N TYR A 578 10.50 25.09 12.10
CA TYR A 578 9.61 25.98 11.36
C TYR A 578 10.24 27.34 11.05
N ALA A 579 9.64 28.05 10.10
CA ALA A 579 9.89 29.48 9.83
C ALA A 579 8.58 30.15 9.42
N GLY A 580 8.45 31.46 9.65
CA GLY A 580 7.25 32.22 9.24
C GLY A 580 7.21 33.62 9.81
N ASP A 581 6.53 34.52 9.12
CA ASP A 581 6.47 35.97 9.41
C ASP A 581 5.35 36.32 10.37
N SER A 582 4.42 35.40 10.64
CA SER A 582 3.33 35.62 11.58
C SER A 582 3.02 34.39 12.40
N ALA A 583 2.34 34.63 13.54
CA ALA A 583 1.90 33.58 14.43
C ALA A 583 0.88 32.67 13.75
N SER A 584 1.05 31.35 13.90
CA SER A 584 0.14 30.33 13.35
C SER A 584 -0.28 29.34 14.43
N LYS A 585 -1.55 28.96 14.46
CA LYS A 585 -2.06 27.94 15.38
C LYS A 585 -1.77 26.55 14.82
N ILE A 586 -1.16 25.70 15.64
CA ILE A 586 -0.87 24.31 15.34
C ILE A 586 -1.67 23.42 16.28
N GLU A 587 -2.22 22.35 15.72
CA GLU A 587 -2.85 21.27 16.50
C GLU A 587 -2.25 19.95 16.01
N ILE A 588 -1.87 19.07 16.95
CA ILE A 588 -1.38 17.73 16.66
C ILE A 588 -2.38 16.72 17.20
N TRP A 589 -2.81 15.79 16.34
CA TRP A 589 -3.82 14.78 16.68
C TRP A 589 -3.27 13.39 16.36
N SER A 590 -3.73 12.37 17.08
CA SER A 590 -3.54 10.96 16.73
C SER A 590 -4.83 10.37 16.17
N ASP A 591 -4.68 9.56 15.11
CA ASP A 591 -5.64 8.67 14.49
C ASP A 591 -6.82 9.32 13.76
N ASP A 592 -7.31 10.46 14.22
CA ASP A 592 -8.39 11.22 13.56
C ASP A 592 -8.48 12.62 14.12
N MET A 593 -8.72 13.65 13.28
CA MET A 593 -8.81 15.06 13.71
C MET A 593 -10.15 15.42 14.39
N ARG A 594 -11.11 14.51 14.44
CA ARG A 594 -12.44 14.74 15.01
C ARG A 594 -12.74 13.79 16.15
N THR A 595 -12.45 12.51 15.99
CA THR A 595 -12.75 11.45 16.96
C THR A 595 -11.51 10.92 17.66
N GLY A 596 -10.32 11.23 17.15
CA GLY A 596 -9.04 10.88 17.73
C GLY A 596 -8.65 11.76 18.92
N LYS A 597 -7.42 11.60 19.38
CA LYS A 597 -6.90 12.33 20.56
C LYS A 597 -6.09 13.55 20.13
N MET A 598 -6.48 14.73 20.55
CA MET A 598 -5.63 15.91 20.40
C MET A 598 -4.46 15.84 21.39
N LEU A 599 -3.25 15.66 20.86
CA LEU A 599 -2.04 15.52 21.67
C LEU A 599 -1.58 16.87 22.22
N THR A 600 -1.71 17.93 21.41
CA THR A 600 -1.38 19.31 21.84
C THR A 600 -1.98 20.35 20.89
N SER A 601 -2.14 21.57 21.39
CA SER A 601 -2.50 22.75 20.59
C SER A 601 -1.72 23.96 21.10
N PHE A 602 -1.09 24.72 20.21
CA PHE A 602 -0.27 25.86 20.56
C PHE A 602 -0.15 26.85 19.38
N VAL A 603 0.42 28.00 19.66
CA VAL A 603 0.76 29.00 18.66
C VAL A 603 2.26 28.94 18.38
N LEU A 604 2.63 28.77 17.12
CA LEU A 604 3.98 29.05 16.63
C LEU A 604 4.11 30.56 16.49
N PRO A 605 5.07 31.21 17.17
CA PRO A 605 5.31 32.64 17.00
C PRO A 605 5.90 32.92 15.60
N ALA A 606 5.92 34.19 15.20
CA ALA A 606 6.73 34.59 14.06
C ALA A 606 8.21 34.30 14.34
N SER A 607 8.92 33.74 13.38
CA SER A 607 10.36 33.50 13.48
C SER A 607 11.16 34.77 13.20
N ARG A 608 12.33 34.87 13.83
CA ARG A 608 13.21 36.04 13.64
C ARG A 608 13.75 36.03 12.20
N LYS A 609 13.50 37.12 11.45
CA LYS A 609 13.97 37.31 10.07
C LYS A 609 13.64 36.14 9.14
N ASN A 610 12.51 35.43 9.40
CA ASN A 610 12.11 34.25 8.63
C ASN A 610 13.14 33.10 8.62
N ASN A 611 13.98 33.01 9.64
CA ASN A 611 14.97 31.94 9.81
C ASN A 611 14.31 30.69 10.41
N TRP A 612 14.93 29.53 10.18
CA TRP A 612 14.50 28.28 10.79
C TRP A 612 14.72 28.31 12.32
N GLU A 613 13.63 28.08 13.05
CA GLU A 613 13.61 27.99 14.52
C GLU A 613 13.09 26.63 14.96
N ILE A 614 13.42 26.26 16.19
CA ILE A 614 12.97 25.02 16.83
C ILE A 614 12.06 25.37 17.99
N LEU A 615 10.87 24.77 18.01
CA LEU A 615 9.94 24.88 19.13
C LEU A 615 9.64 23.51 19.71
N LYS A 616 9.74 23.38 21.04
CA LYS A 616 9.33 22.19 21.78
C LYS A 616 8.06 22.47 22.57
N LYS A 617 7.14 21.52 22.55
CA LYS A 617 5.86 21.60 23.27
C LYS A 617 5.52 20.29 23.93
N LYS A 618 5.02 20.37 25.18
CA LYS A 618 4.47 19.21 25.89
C LYS A 618 3.26 18.66 25.14
N ILE A 619 3.13 17.34 25.17
CA ILE A 619 2.01 16.62 24.58
C ILE A 619 1.33 15.73 25.61
N ILE A 620 0.08 15.34 25.33
CA ILE A 620 -0.56 14.25 26.05
C ILE A 620 0.09 12.93 25.57
N PRO A 621 0.67 12.13 26.48
CA PRO A 621 1.40 10.93 26.09
C PRO A 621 0.50 9.88 25.43
N VAL A 622 1.05 9.23 24.39
CA VAL A 622 0.48 8.05 23.70
C VAL A 622 1.61 7.10 23.34
N THR A 623 1.31 5.80 23.22
CA THR A 623 2.28 4.74 22.91
C THR A 623 1.83 3.91 21.73
N GLY A 624 2.78 3.26 21.06
CA GLY A 624 2.52 2.42 19.89
C GLY A 624 2.44 3.20 18.60
N GLN A 625 1.89 2.57 17.57
CA GLN A 625 1.78 3.17 16.24
C GLN A 625 0.50 4.00 16.10
N HIS A 626 0.65 5.22 15.56
CA HIS A 626 -0.45 6.17 15.33
C HIS A 626 -0.36 6.83 13.96
N ASP A 627 -1.51 7.21 13.40
CA ASP A 627 -1.60 8.18 12.32
C ASP A 627 -1.57 9.59 12.95
N VAL A 628 -0.49 10.34 12.69
CA VAL A 628 -0.26 11.66 13.29
C VAL A 628 -0.69 12.76 12.34
N TYR A 629 -1.69 13.54 12.74
CA TYR A 629 -2.16 14.70 11.98
C TYR A 629 -1.56 15.99 12.52
N LEU A 630 -1.06 16.82 11.62
CA LEU A 630 -0.63 18.18 11.89
C LEU A 630 -1.60 19.14 11.20
N ARG A 631 -2.45 19.83 11.96
CA ARG A 631 -3.38 20.83 11.45
C ARG A 631 -2.82 22.22 11.67
N ILE A 632 -2.81 23.02 10.61
CA ILE A 632 -2.21 24.34 10.56
C ILE A 632 -3.30 25.37 10.28
N ARG A 633 -3.42 26.37 11.14
CA ARG A 633 -4.23 27.56 10.89
C ARG A 633 -3.30 28.77 10.88
N PRO A 634 -3.00 29.33 9.69
CA PRO A 634 -2.13 30.49 9.59
C PRO A 634 -2.78 31.70 10.26
N GLY A 635 -1.94 32.60 10.75
CA GLY A 635 -2.36 33.92 11.15
C GLY A 635 -2.72 34.82 9.96
N LYS A 636 -3.02 36.09 10.20
CA LYS A 636 -3.37 37.03 9.13
C LYS A 636 -2.19 37.17 8.16
N ALA A 637 -2.43 36.80 6.89
CA ALA A 637 -1.60 37.10 5.71
C ALA A 637 -0.18 36.49 5.64
N ALA A 638 0.13 35.37 6.30
CA ALA A 638 1.49 34.83 6.28
C ALA A 638 1.60 33.34 5.96
N ALA A 639 2.60 33.03 5.13
CA ALA A 639 2.98 31.66 4.87
C ALA A 639 3.84 31.14 6.03
N ILE A 640 3.34 30.12 6.72
CA ILE A 640 4.17 29.33 7.64
C ILE A 640 4.89 28.25 6.84
N LYS A 641 6.14 28.01 7.17
CA LYS A 641 7.00 26.94 6.64
C LYS A 641 7.26 25.94 7.74
N ILE A 642 7.04 24.65 7.49
CA ILE A 642 7.38 23.57 8.42
C ILE A 642 8.33 22.62 7.71
N LYS A 643 9.49 22.35 8.32
CA LYS A 643 10.54 21.50 7.77
C LYS A 643 10.42 20.05 8.26
N SER A 644 10.25 19.88 9.56
CA SER A 644 10.15 18.55 10.17
C SER A 644 9.50 18.60 11.54
N ILE A 645 9.07 17.43 12.01
CA ILE A 645 8.64 17.17 13.39
C ILE A 645 9.38 15.94 13.94
N ARG A 646 9.49 15.84 15.26
CA ARG A 646 9.83 14.61 15.98
C ARG A 646 9.26 14.63 17.39
N PHE A 647 9.13 13.46 17.98
CA PHE A 647 8.72 13.30 19.38
C PHE A 647 9.95 13.18 20.28
N ILE A 648 9.80 13.52 21.56
CA ILE A 648 10.89 13.52 22.55
C ILE A 648 10.38 12.93 23.88
N HIS A 649 11.24 12.16 24.56
CA HIS A 649 10.96 11.60 25.89
C HIS A 649 10.97 12.62 27.02
#